data_6cc35e31244b21de30ad80bc388fd2b6
#
_entry.id   6cc35e31244b21de30ad80bc388fd2b6
#
_cell.length_a   1.000
_cell.length_b   1.000
_cell.length_c   1.000
_cell.angle_alpha   90.00
_cell.angle_beta   90.00
_cell.angle_gamma   90.00
#
_symmetry.space_group_name_H-M   'P 1'
#
loop_
_entity.id
_entity.type
_entity.pdbx_description
1 polymer ?
#
loop_
_entity_poly.entity_id
_entity_poly.type
_entity_poly.pdbx_seq_one_letter_code
_entity_poly.pdbx_strand_id
1 'polypeptide(L)'
;MKTNGNCNIQKGTEMNKKLIMIWMASVPFFLHGAEYTVTPADSLQKAVQALRPGDTLTLLPGVYRQGTVAIRCRGTQESPIVIQGKDRENTLVTAWKSLDTVTWEPVPGKPFVYRAAWAEDTYGISDLANKRNMMPAPGADDMERFRGTYFYDRKEHYLYCHSFTGCKPGKGLRATVRSGYLFELNTAEHVVIRNLTFCGSAHENPRLSSLAVAIRTIRTRNILVENCHFHYNSGGVAFTANSIGCTARNCFFLRNEARGYGEAAQLFFGGKSKYCLAENNIIADTEVHGLRFYSGAEHCTARGNIIVNARLGLYYKASRPPRLAERNVVLGCSLLNYSDLSGGRPITDTANTFEAPSRVYDDNPSNLIFGSKNKPVFCAPEYYDFRLQRHDGNSGRGAYPGSAPVVYVAVDGSDNADGGSRKTAFRTFARAARELLPGTTLYLAPGNYGNVKWSGKEVTIRGLGSNPHVVFKSLDISGSQNIELANIKVDTLNLKQCEDICLKRVAGRRIDDSANAVLFRCSFDNLKNIYHPESPWLEGPFDPEPSSRATAVPAGRIRTFGDRATVRWELPGFSTDAIRKRDEWWAPIPVSSFLEYGTTPEMTQRAYSTGELFHRVNLYGLTSGKDYYARIVIPEEPLLYENGIGIRKVNGNVARGEIFRFTVPPYSAAHRKLFVAQNGSDAADGSEKRPWRTLAKAAAEARPGDTVFIRPGIYHQSLVPENPGRPGAPITFRAEIPGTVILDGSNYLRPGGICIQNLEYINLSGFVLRHFANKQYSCRGGMDFGMIQLRDSRHISLSQCVLDGNGTYQNPLVIVNCHNISVTDNVFLSGVTSISGAYNGNLAIFRNTSYVPLIRHISLQKERKDAKVAIRKNLFVALTRAKTLARTARIVLNPRQGNYDLDDNLWYFSPEDPWRYCGGEGDAPSLDSMAGLKRFHAKTGLGKNDRFITDITFKGHHFIDPMKTKEYAKTLENLTEGPLSVKTFELSGFPGYGACPAETTANGGKK
;
A
#
# COMPACT_ATOMS: atom_id res chain seq x y z
N MET A 1 -32.24 -26.70 16.21
CA MET A 1 -32.70 -27.49 15.09
C MET A 1 -31.55 -27.63 14.11
N LYS A 2 -31.01 -28.84 13.96
CA LYS A 2 -29.93 -29.17 13.03
C LYS A 2 -30.56 -29.40 11.66
N THR A 3 -30.34 -28.53 10.71
CA THR A 3 -30.64 -28.79 9.31
C THR A 3 -29.40 -29.36 8.63
N ASN A 4 -29.38 -30.65 8.40
CA ASN A 4 -28.42 -31.32 7.53
C ASN A 4 -28.66 -30.89 6.07
N GLY A 5 -27.85 -29.98 5.57
CA GLY A 5 -27.79 -29.71 4.13
C GLY A 5 -26.95 -30.78 3.45
N ASN A 6 -27.59 -31.73 2.79
CA ASN A 6 -26.92 -32.69 1.93
C ASN A 6 -26.26 -31.96 0.75
N CYS A 7 -24.96 -32.10 0.62
CA CYS A 7 -24.26 -31.68 -0.58
C CYS A 7 -24.54 -32.64 -1.72
N ASN A 8 -25.33 -32.23 -2.70
CA ASN A 8 -25.56 -33.02 -3.93
C ASN A 8 -24.32 -32.88 -4.83
N ILE A 9 -23.37 -33.79 -4.65
CA ILE A 9 -22.25 -33.97 -5.60
C ILE A 9 -22.79 -34.91 -6.70
N GLN A 10 -23.15 -34.35 -7.87
CA GLN A 10 -23.49 -35.16 -9.03
C GLN A 10 -22.23 -35.78 -9.62
N LYS A 11 -22.17 -37.12 -9.58
CA LYS A 11 -21.16 -37.89 -10.36
C LYS A 11 -21.63 -37.97 -11.81
N GLY A 12 -20.79 -37.60 -12.72
CA GLY A 12 -21.03 -37.80 -14.14
C GLY A 12 -21.19 -39.31 -14.46
N THR A 13 -22.33 -39.66 -14.99
CA THR A 13 -22.73 -40.91 -15.61
C THR A 13 -22.25 -42.23 -15.02
N GLU A 14 -23.17 -42.92 -14.31
CA GLU A 14 -23.03 -44.34 -14.00
C GLU A 14 -23.10 -45.19 -15.28
N MET A 15 -22.04 -45.89 -15.57
CA MET A 15 -22.07 -47.03 -16.51
C MET A 15 -22.25 -48.30 -15.71
N ASN A 16 -23.33 -49.04 -16.09
CA ASN A 16 -23.80 -50.29 -15.56
C ASN A 16 -22.68 -51.29 -15.20
N LYS A 17 -22.70 -51.75 -13.93
CA LYS A 17 -21.99 -52.94 -13.48
C LYS A 17 -22.69 -54.21 -14.01
N LYS A 18 -22.07 -54.90 -14.94
CA LYS A 18 -22.25 -56.37 -15.12
C LYS A 18 -20.88 -57.03 -14.97
N LEU A 19 -20.86 -57.95 -14.02
CA LEU A 19 -19.74 -58.85 -13.72
C LEU A 19 -19.22 -59.56 -14.98
N ILE A 20 -17.91 -59.51 -15.20
CA ILE A 20 -17.15 -60.63 -15.78
C ILE A 20 -15.80 -60.68 -15.05
N MET A 21 -15.60 -61.75 -14.30
CA MET A 21 -14.33 -62.19 -13.69
C MET A 21 -13.62 -63.01 -14.72
N ILE A 22 -12.43 -62.62 -15.17
CA ILE A 22 -11.38 -63.48 -15.76
C ILE A 22 -10.05 -62.76 -15.89
N TRP A 23 -9.02 -63.35 -15.26
CA TRP A 23 -7.57 -63.34 -15.46
C TRP A 23 -6.72 -62.07 -15.35
N MET A 24 -5.82 -62.16 -14.39
CA MET A 24 -4.64 -61.29 -14.20
C MET A 24 -3.71 -61.35 -15.44
N ALA A 25 -3.53 -60.20 -16.05
CA ALA A 25 -2.31 -59.82 -16.76
C ALA A 25 -2.02 -58.37 -16.40
N SER A 26 -0.81 -58.10 -15.97
CA SER A 26 -0.30 -56.79 -15.51
C SER A 26 -0.39 -55.73 -16.60
N VAL A 27 -1.52 -55.06 -16.68
CA VAL A 27 -1.66 -53.77 -17.37
C VAL A 27 -1.67 -52.69 -16.28
N PRO A 28 -0.85 -51.63 -16.35
CA PRO A 28 -0.97 -50.54 -15.41
C PRO A 28 -2.37 -49.92 -15.60
N PHE A 29 -3.25 -50.11 -14.64
CA PHE A 29 -4.50 -49.36 -14.52
C PHE A 29 -4.07 -47.91 -14.38
N PHE A 30 -4.18 -47.15 -15.44
CA PHE A 30 -4.30 -45.68 -15.33
C PHE A 30 -5.63 -45.43 -14.61
N LEU A 31 -5.56 -45.25 -13.30
CA LEU A 31 -6.67 -44.70 -12.51
C LEU A 31 -6.91 -43.30 -13.07
N HIS A 32 -7.85 -43.14 -13.98
CA HIS A 32 -8.40 -41.84 -14.31
C HIS A 32 -9.03 -41.29 -13.04
N GLY A 33 -8.55 -40.11 -12.57
CA GLY A 33 -9.14 -39.41 -11.43
C GLY A 33 -10.62 -39.11 -11.69
N ALA A 34 -11.38 -38.98 -10.63
CA ALA A 34 -12.82 -38.65 -10.71
C ALA A 34 -12.98 -37.17 -11.08
N GLU A 35 -14.02 -36.88 -11.89
CA GLU A 35 -14.44 -35.53 -12.21
C GLU A 35 -15.62 -35.14 -11.32
N TYR A 36 -15.49 -34.01 -10.64
CA TYR A 36 -16.51 -33.42 -9.78
C TYR A 36 -16.87 -32.04 -10.32
N THR A 37 -18.16 -31.69 -10.17
CA THR A 37 -18.66 -30.37 -10.53
C THR A 37 -19.37 -29.76 -9.35
N VAL A 38 -19.13 -28.48 -9.09
CA VAL A 38 -19.80 -27.71 -8.04
C VAL A 38 -20.40 -26.42 -8.58
N THR A 39 -21.49 -26.00 -7.96
CA THR A 39 -22.19 -24.74 -8.20
C THR A 39 -21.91 -23.77 -7.04
N PRO A 40 -22.25 -22.48 -7.15
CA PRO A 40 -22.11 -21.53 -6.02
C PRO A 40 -22.91 -21.90 -4.76
N ALA A 41 -23.95 -22.75 -4.89
CA ALA A 41 -24.72 -23.22 -3.74
C ALA A 41 -24.01 -24.33 -2.96
N ASP A 42 -23.04 -25.00 -3.56
CA ASP A 42 -22.32 -26.11 -2.95
C ASP A 42 -21.19 -25.63 -2.05
N SER A 43 -20.81 -26.42 -1.05
CA SER A 43 -19.67 -26.12 -0.18
C SER A 43 -18.36 -26.44 -0.88
N LEU A 44 -17.67 -25.41 -1.39
CA LEU A 44 -16.37 -25.55 -2.02
C LEU A 44 -15.33 -26.15 -1.04
N GLN A 45 -15.41 -25.81 0.25
CA GLN A 45 -14.52 -26.36 1.27
C GLN A 45 -14.69 -27.88 1.41
N LYS A 46 -15.92 -28.38 1.42
CA LYS A 46 -16.20 -29.83 1.49
C LYS A 46 -15.75 -30.54 0.21
N ALA A 47 -16.01 -29.95 -0.94
CA ALA A 47 -15.60 -30.52 -2.22
C ALA A 47 -14.08 -30.67 -2.32
N VAL A 48 -13.33 -29.62 -1.95
CA VAL A 48 -11.85 -29.64 -1.96
C VAL A 48 -11.28 -30.67 -0.98
N GLN A 49 -11.89 -30.86 0.19
CA GLN A 49 -11.43 -31.83 1.19
C GLN A 49 -11.62 -33.28 0.74
N ALA A 50 -12.52 -33.54 -0.19
CA ALA A 50 -12.81 -34.90 -0.69
C ALA A 50 -11.87 -35.36 -1.81
N LEU A 51 -11.08 -34.45 -2.40
CA LEU A 51 -10.24 -34.71 -3.58
C LEU A 51 -9.09 -35.68 -3.28
N ARG A 52 -8.85 -36.58 -4.21
CA ARG A 52 -7.77 -37.58 -4.22
C ARG A 52 -6.81 -37.33 -5.40
N PRO A 53 -5.61 -37.91 -5.40
CA PRO A 53 -4.71 -37.79 -6.53
C PRO A 53 -5.39 -38.13 -7.88
N GLY A 54 -5.22 -37.26 -8.86
CA GLY A 54 -5.80 -37.39 -10.20
C GLY A 54 -7.20 -36.75 -10.36
N ASP A 55 -7.87 -36.39 -9.28
CA ASP A 55 -9.22 -35.82 -9.35
C ASP A 55 -9.22 -34.40 -9.93
N THR A 56 -10.28 -34.09 -10.68
CA THR A 56 -10.58 -32.75 -11.19
C THR A 56 -11.87 -32.22 -10.59
N LEU A 57 -11.79 -31.06 -9.96
CA LEU A 57 -12.93 -30.29 -9.46
C LEU A 57 -13.19 -29.10 -10.37
N THR A 58 -14.34 -29.10 -11.06
CA THR A 58 -14.75 -28.01 -11.95
C THR A 58 -15.83 -27.16 -11.28
N LEU A 59 -15.52 -25.87 -11.10
CA LEU A 59 -16.46 -24.87 -10.62
C LEU A 59 -17.28 -24.34 -11.82
N LEU A 60 -18.59 -24.44 -11.74
CA LEU A 60 -19.47 -23.85 -12.76
C LEU A 60 -19.48 -22.32 -12.67
N PRO A 61 -19.87 -21.62 -13.75
CA PRO A 61 -20.01 -20.18 -13.72
C PRO A 61 -20.88 -19.69 -12.56
N GLY A 62 -20.43 -18.66 -11.85
CA GLY A 62 -21.13 -18.06 -10.72
C GLY A 62 -20.19 -17.48 -9.67
N VAL A 63 -20.75 -17.06 -8.53
CA VAL A 63 -20.03 -16.30 -7.49
C VAL A 63 -19.92 -17.14 -6.22
N TYR A 64 -18.69 -17.53 -5.90
CA TYR A 64 -18.34 -18.37 -4.75
C TYR A 64 -17.88 -17.49 -3.59
N ARG A 65 -18.75 -17.27 -2.58
CA ARG A 65 -18.50 -16.45 -1.38
C ARG A 65 -18.43 -17.29 -0.11
N GLN A 66 -17.41 -18.09 0.04
CA GLN A 66 -17.36 -19.06 1.15
C GLN A 66 -16.29 -18.77 2.21
N GLY A 67 -15.71 -17.60 2.21
CA GLY A 67 -14.56 -17.29 3.09
C GLY A 67 -13.27 -17.94 2.59
N THR A 68 -12.29 -18.13 3.47
CA THR A 68 -11.02 -18.79 3.11
C THR A 68 -11.23 -20.29 2.89
N VAL A 69 -10.94 -20.75 1.68
CA VAL A 69 -10.94 -22.19 1.35
C VAL A 69 -9.57 -22.76 1.67
N ALA A 70 -9.51 -23.65 2.65
CA ALA A 70 -8.29 -24.34 3.06
C ALA A 70 -8.03 -25.59 2.21
N ILE A 71 -6.94 -25.59 1.44
CA ILE A 71 -6.54 -26.66 0.53
C ILE A 71 -5.36 -27.40 1.13
N ARG A 72 -5.56 -28.69 1.47
CA ARG A 72 -4.55 -29.55 2.09
C ARG A 72 -4.38 -30.87 1.36
N CYS A 73 -5.05 -31.04 0.23
CA CYS A 73 -5.00 -32.23 -0.60
C CYS A 73 -3.62 -32.41 -1.23
N ARG A 74 -3.26 -33.66 -1.52
CA ARG A 74 -1.98 -34.02 -2.11
C ARG A 74 -2.21 -34.90 -3.33
N GLY A 75 -1.82 -34.39 -4.49
CA GLY A 75 -1.68 -35.16 -5.70
C GLY A 75 -0.29 -35.79 -5.81
N THR A 76 0.01 -36.37 -6.95
CA THR A 76 1.37 -36.78 -7.35
C THR A 76 1.77 -36.11 -8.65
N GLN A 77 2.99 -36.27 -9.09
CA GLN A 77 3.46 -35.71 -10.36
C GLN A 77 2.69 -36.29 -11.55
N GLU A 78 2.38 -37.58 -11.51
CA GLU A 78 1.68 -38.33 -12.54
C GLU A 78 0.14 -38.15 -12.44
N SER A 79 -0.34 -37.80 -11.24
CA SER A 79 -1.78 -37.67 -10.94
C SER A 79 -2.03 -36.41 -10.10
N PRO A 80 -1.82 -35.21 -10.65
CA PRO A 80 -2.09 -33.96 -9.93
C PRO A 80 -3.58 -33.79 -9.68
N ILE A 81 -3.89 -33.06 -8.61
CA ILE A 81 -5.27 -32.63 -8.33
C ILE A 81 -5.52 -31.31 -9.07
N VAL A 82 -6.64 -31.24 -9.80
CA VAL A 82 -7.01 -30.05 -10.57
C VAL A 82 -8.24 -29.37 -9.96
N ILE A 83 -8.13 -28.07 -9.66
CA ILE A 83 -9.24 -27.20 -9.24
C ILE A 83 -9.38 -26.13 -10.33
N GLN A 84 -10.47 -26.13 -11.07
CA GLN A 84 -10.62 -25.26 -12.23
C GLN A 84 -12.00 -24.63 -12.34
N GLY A 85 -12.05 -23.43 -12.93
CA GLY A 85 -13.29 -22.84 -13.40
C GLY A 85 -13.65 -23.38 -14.80
N LYS A 86 -14.93 -23.61 -15.05
CA LYS A 86 -15.42 -23.94 -16.39
C LYS A 86 -15.27 -22.75 -17.34
N ASP A 87 -15.47 -21.54 -16.81
CA ASP A 87 -15.30 -20.27 -17.51
C ASP A 87 -14.56 -19.31 -16.57
N ARG A 88 -13.34 -18.94 -16.93
CA ARG A 88 -12.47 -18.07 -16.11
C ARG A 88 -13.14 -16.77 -15.73
N GLU A 89 -13.84 -16.13 -16.68
CA GLU A 89 -14.39 -14.79 -16.49
C GLU A 89 -15.67 -14.79 -15.65
N ASN A 90 -16.39 -15.89 -15.68
CA ASN A 90 -17.67 -16.04 -14.97
C ASN A 90 -17.59 -16.89 -13.72
N THR A 91 -16.42 -17.46 -13.40
CA THR A 91 -16.25 -18.25 -12.18
C THR A 91 -15.45 -17.44 -11.16
N LEU A 92 -16.19 -16.75 -10.29
CA LEU A 92 -15.63 -15.80 -9.33
C LEU A 92 -15.50 -16.40 -7.95
N VAL A 93 -14.28 -16.44 -7.41
CA VAL A 93 -14.02 -16.70 -5.98
C VAL A 93 -13.79 -15.36 -5.30
N THR A 94 -14.69 -14.96 -4.39
CA THR A 94 -14.69 -13.60 -3.88
C THR A 94 -15.16 -13.47 -2.44
N ALA A 95 -14.67 -12.43 -1.76
CA ALA A 95 -15.19 -11.97 -0.47
C ALA A 95 -16.12 -10.74 -0.61
N TRP A 96 -16.52 -10.36 -1.81
CA TRP A 96 -17.35 -9.17 -2.06
C TRP A 96 -18.81 -9.39 -1.81
N LYS A 97 -19.50 -8.32 -1.35
CA LYS A 97 -20.94 -8.10 -1.49
C LYS A 97 -21.18 -6.76 -2.19
N SER A 98 -22.20 -6.71 -3.04
CA SER A 98 -22.61 -5.48 -3.72
C SER A 98 -23.23 -4.49 -2.73
N LEU A 99 -22.88 -3.20 -2.91
CA LEU A 99 -23.52 -2.08 -2.22
C LEU A 99 -24.51 -1.33 -3.15
N ASP A 100 -24.86 -1.89 -4.30
CA ASP A 100 -25.72 -1.22 -5.29
C ASP A 100 -27.17 -1.05 -4.83
N THR A 101 -27.59 -1.84 -3.84
CA THR A 101 -28.96 -1.83 -3.29
C THR A 101 -29.09 -1.10 -1.97
N VAL A 102 -27.98 -0.61 -1.37
CA VAL A 102 -28.04 0.12 -0.11
C VAL A 102 -28.49 1.57 -0.32
N THR A 103 -29.25 2.08 0.62
CA THR A 103 -29.68 3.48 0.60
C THR A 103 -28.68 4.34 1.34
N TRP A 104 -28.02 5.24 0.61
CA TRP A 104 -27.09 6.20 1.16
C TRP A 104 -27.80 7.47 1.58
N GLU A 105 -27.59 7.92 2.81
CA GLU A 105 -28.07 9.19 3.37
C GLU A 105 -26.91 10.12 3.72
N PRO A 106 -27.06 11.44 3.56
CA PRO A 106 -26.01 12.39 3.93
C PRO A 106 -25.81 12.41 5.44
N VAL A 107 -24.57 12.59 5.89
CA VAL A 107 -24.25 12.73 7.31
C VAL A 107 -24.40 14.20 7.73
N PRO A 108 -25.22 14.53 8.74
CA PRO A 108 -25.39 15.90 9.22
C PRO A 108 -24.06 16.57 9.54
N GLY A 109 -23.85 17.79 9.04
CA GLY A 109 -22.64 18.57 9.25
C GLY A 109 -21.42 18.11 8.43
N LYS A 110 -21.56 17.10 7.54
CA LYS A 110 -20.50 16.57 6.68
C LYS A 110 -20.96 16.48 5.23
N PRO A 111 -20.84 17.53 4.43
CA PRO A 111 -21.49 17.65 3.13
C PRO A 111 -21.05 16.60 2.10
N PHE A 112 -19.90 15.97 2.28
CA PHE A 112 -19.34 14.98 1.33
C PHE A 112 -19.35 13.56 1.86
N VAL A 113 -19.82 13.33 3.10
CA VAL A 113 -19.86 12.01 3.73
C VAL A 113 -21.29 11.49 3.73
N TYR A 114 -21.43 10.27 3.26
CA TYR A 114 -22.71 9.55 3.26
C TYR A 114 -22.59 8.32 4.15
N ARG A 115 -23.70 7.88 4.73
CA ARG A 115 -23.76 6.62 5.46
C ARG A 115 -24.91 5.74 4.98
N ALA A 116 -24.80 4.46 5.22
CA ALA A 116 -25.87 3.49 4.96
C ALA A 116 -25.94 2.47 6.09
N ALA A 117 -27.12 2.02 6.47
CA ALA A 117 -27.27 0.88 7.36
C ALA A 117 -26.67 -0.36 6.71
N TRP A 118 -25.80 -1.06 7.42
CA TRP A 118 -25.05 -2.20 6.89
C TRP A 118 -24.68 -3.18 7.99
N ALA A 119 -25.19 -4.40 7.93
CA ALA A 119 -25.06 -5.38 9.00
C ALA A 119 -23.80 -6.26 8.90
N GLU A 120 -23.06 -6.21 7.78
CA GLU A 120 -21.89 -7.05 7.57
C GLU A 120 -20.60 -6.35 7.94
N ASP A 121 -19.70 -7.07 8.60
CA ASP A 121 -18.33 -6.59 8.77
C ASP A 121 -17.72 -6.19 7.44
N THR A 122 -17.02 -5.06 7.42
CA THR A 122 -16.41 -4.54 6.19
C THR A 122 -14.91 -4.34 6.37
N TYR A 123 -14.14 -5.06 5.59
CA TYR A 123 -12.68 -5.08 5.61
C TYR A 123 -12.06 -4.31 4.45
N GLY A 124 -12.87 -3.89 3.50
CA GLY A 124 -12.44 -3.10 2.36
C GLY A 124 -13.59 -2.73 1.46
N ILE A 125 -13.46 -1.63 0.72
CA ILE A 125 -14.37 -1.25 -0.35
C ILE A 125 -13.61 -1.09 -1.64
N SER A 126 -14.10 -1.70 -2.70
CA SER A 126 -13.65 -1.49 -4.08
C SER A 126 -14.70 -0.69 -4.83
N ASP A 127 -14.28 0.39 -5.47
CA ASP A 127 -15.09 1.23 -6.33
C ASP A 127 -14.79 0.88 -7.79
N LEU A 128 -15.66 0.08 -8.40
CA LEU A 128 -15.47 -0.40 -9.76
C LEU A 128 -15.70 0.71 -10.79
N ALA A 129 -16.56 1.67 -10.49
CA ALA A 129 -16.82 2.80 -11.37
C ALA A 129 -15.60 3.73 -11.48
N ASN A 130 -14.93 4.01 -10.35
CA ASN A 130 -13.70 4.78 -10.29
C ASN A 130 -12.42 3.93 -10.39
N LYS A 131 -12.57 2.60 -10.54
CA LYS A 131 -11.46 1.65 -10.76
C LYS A 131 -10.41 1.64 -9.66
N ARG A 132 -10.83 1.85 -8.42
CA ARG A 132 -9.97 2.02 -7.26
C ARG A 132 -10.50 1.31 -6.04
N ASN A 133 -9.60 0.95 -5.14
CA ASN A 133 -9.96 0.58 -3.79
C ASN A 133 -10.04 1.85 -2.92
N MET A 134 -11.06 1.92 -2.07
CA MET A 134 -11.19 3.00 -1.10
C MET A 134 -10.29 2.74 0.11
N MET A 135 -9.81 3.80 0.72
CA MET A 135 -8.98 3.75 1.92
C MET A 135 -9.84 3.72 3.19
N PRO A 136 -9.53 2.87 4.17
CA PRO A 136 -10.19 2.91 5.45
C PRO A 136 -9.83 4.20 6.21
N ALA A 137 -10.83 4.91 6.68
CA ALA A 137 -10.67 6.03 7.59
C ALA A 137 -10.69 5.54 9.05
N PRO A 138 -10.00 6.21 9.97
CA PRO A 138 -10.03 5.86 11.39
C PRO A 138 -11.39 6.10 12.06
N GLY A 139 -12.18 7.04 11.51
CA GLY A 139 -13.51 7.40 11.98
C GLY A 139 -14.22 8.28 10.96
N ALA A 140 -15.53 8.47 11.16
CA ALA A 140 -16.35 9.31 10.29
C ALA A 140 -15.89 10.78 10.27
N ASP A 141 -15.29 11.26 11.36
CA ASP A 141 -14.81 12.64 11.48
C ASP A 141 -13.59 12.93 10.59
N ASP A 142 -12.79 11.89 10.29
CA ASP A 142 -11.61 12.03 9.43
C ASP A 142 -11.95 12.01 7.95
N MET A 143 -13.12 11.50 7.59
CA MET A 143 -13.47 11.24 6.19
C MET A 143 -13.74 12.51 5.39
N GLU A 144 -14.23 13.58 6.04
CA GLU A 144 -14.59 14.81 5.33
C GLU A 144 -13.43 15.41 4.54
N ARG A 145 -12.21 15.19 5.02
CA ARG A 145 -10.98 15.69 4.40
C ARG A 145 -10.49 14.85 3.20
N PHE A 146 -10.94 13.59 3.09
CA PHE A 146 -10.33 12.65 2.16
C PHE A 146 -11.36 11.92 1.32
N ARG A 147 -11.38 12.22 0.03
CA ARG A 147 -12.18 11.49 -0.96
C ARG A 147 -11.65 10.07 -1.13
N GLY A 148 -12.53 9.16 -1.51
CA GLY A 148 -12.19 7.74 -1.68
C GLY A 148 -11.89 7.04 -0.36
N THR A 149 -12.55 7.45 0.72
CA THR A 149 -12.42 6.84 2.04
C THR A 149 -13.73 6.21 2.51
N TYR A 150 -13.61 5.20 3.35
CA TYR A 150 -14.74 4.57 4.02
C TYR A 150 -14.43 4.33 5.50
N PHE A 151 -15.48 4.24 6.30
CA PHE A 151 -15.41 3.80 7.69
C PHE A 151 -16.60 2.90 8.00
N TYR A 152 -16.37 1.76 8.64
CA TYR A 152 -17.42 0.89 9.12
C TYR A 152 -17.51 0.95 10.64
N ASP A 153 -18.65 1.45 11.14
CA ASP A 153 -18.95 1.47 12.56
C ASP A 153 -19.60 0.15 12.95
N ARG A 154 -18.81 -0.72 13.60
CA ARG A 154 -19.28 -2.04 14.06
C ARG A 154 -20.31 -1.98 15.16
N LYS A 155 -20.32 -0.90 15.94
CA LYS A 155 -21.24 -0.75 17.06
C LYS A 155 -22.62 -0.33 16.60
N GLU A 156 -22.65 0.65 15.72
CA GLU A 156 -23.89 1.25 15.23
C GLU A 156 -24.38 0.59 13.92
N HIS A 157 -23.59 -0.33 13.33
CA HIS A 157 -23.88 -0.98 12.04
C HIS A 157 -24.12 -0.01 10.89
N TYR A 158 -23.31 1.05 10.83
CA TYR A 158 -23.31 2.00 9.72
C TYR A 158 -22.01 1.93 8.92
N LEU A 159 -22.16 1.91 7.60
CA LEU A 159 -21.05 2.07 6.68
C LEU A 159 -21.03 3.52 6.18
N TYR A 160 -19.94 4.23 6.43
CA TYR A 160 -19.71 5.60 5.97
C TYR A 160 -18.85 5.58 4.72
N CYS A 161 -19.13 6.50 3.79
CA CYS A 161 -18.42 6.60 2.51
C CYS A 161 -18.25 8.09 2.12
N HIS A 162 -17.03 8.47 1.78
CA HIS A 162 -16.73 9.68 1.03
C HIS A 162 -16.20 9.25 -0.34
N SER A 163 -17.05 9.32 -1.36
CA SER A 163 -16.75 8.85 -2.71
C SER A 163 -15.58 9.61 -3.35
N PHE A 164 -14.96 9.06 -4.39
CA PHE A 164 -13.89 9.75 -5.14
C PHE A 164 -14.39 11.04 -5.80
N THR A 165 -15.65 11.12 -6.16
CA THR A 165 -16.27 12.31 -6.76
C THR A 165 -16.76 13.34 -5.73
N GLY A 166 -16.82 12.98 -4.45
CA GLY A 166 -17.41 13.81 -3.40
C GLY A 166 -18.95 13.86 -3.43
N CYS A 167 -19.57 13.13 -4.36
CA CYS A 167 -21.02 13.05 -4.49
C CYS A 167 -21.58 11.81 -3.73
N LYS A 168 -22.90 11.70 -3.68
CA LYS A 168 -23.57 10.50 -3.17
C LYS A 168 -23.01 9.26 -3.87
N PRO A 169 -22.63 8.20 -3.12
CA PRO A 169 -22.10 6.98 -3.70
C PRO A 169 -23.06 6.37 -4.71
N GLY A 170 -22.52 6.08 -5.90
CA GLY A 170 -23.26 5.46 -7.00
C GLY A 170 -23.22 3.94 -6.99
N LYS A 171 -23.58 3.35 -8.12
CA LYS A 171 -23.43 1.90 -8.35
C LYS A 171 -21.96 1.52 -8.57
N GLY A 172 -21.64 0.26 -8.32
CA GLY A 172 -20.29 -0.28 -8.54
C GLY A 172 -19.45 -0.41 -7.28
N LEU A 173 -19.97 -0.04 -6.11
CA LEU A 173 -19.26 -0.27 -4.85
C LEU A 173 -19.40 -1.72 -4.40
N ARG A 174 -18.29 -2.32 -3.97
CA ARG A 174 -18.21 -3.69 -3.46
C ARG A 174 -17.55 -3.72 -2.10
N ALA A 175 -18.27 -4.19 -1.08
CA ALA A 175 -17.73 -4.38 0.26
C ALA A 175 -17.10 -5.76 0.40
N THR A 176 -15.85 -5.83 0.86
CA THR A 176 -15.21 -7.08 1.28
C THR A 176 -15.72 -7.45 2.66
N VAL A 177 -16.53 -8.51 2.76
CA VAL A 177 -17.23 -8.90 3.99
C VAL A 177 -16.59 -10.09 4.71
N ARG A 178 -15.43 -10.56 4.23
CA ARG A 178 -14.64 -11.62 4.87
C ARG A 178 -13.18 -11.22 4.93
N SER A 179 -12.56 -11.39 6.09
CA SER A 179 -11.12 -11.18 6.27
C SER A 179 -10.33 -12.43 5.90
N GLY A 180 -9.16 -12.26 5.27
CA GLY A 180 -8.22 -13.34 5.01
C GLY A 180 -7.96 -13.63 3.54
N TYR A 181 -7.46 -14.83 3.28
CA TYR A 181 -7.19 -15.34 1.93
C TYR A 181 -8.47 -15.85 1.27
N LEU A 182 -8.50 -15.90 -0.05
CA LEU A 182 -9.56 -16.65 -0.75
C LEU A 182 -9.19 -18.13 -0.78
N PHE A 183 -7.95 -18.48 -1.17
CA PHE A 183 -7.42 -19.82 -1.05
C PHE A 183 -6.16 -19.83 -0.15
N GLU A 184 -6.11 -20.76 0.79
CA GLU A 184 -4.93 -21.06 1.59
C GLU A 184 -4.48 -22.51 1.37
N LEU A 185 -3.34 -22.67 0.71
CA LEU A 185 -2.74 -23.99 0.51
C LEU A 185 -1.72 -24.23 1.64
N ASN A 186 -1.97 -25.22 2.48
CA ASN A 186 -1.06 -25.56 3.56
C ASN A 186 -0.73 -27.05 3.49
N THR A 187 0.53 -27.36 3.30
CA THR A 187 1.04 -28.73 3.08
C THR A 187 0.45 -29.46 1.86
N ALA A 188 -0.18 -28.71 0.94
CA ALA A 188 -0.68 -29.26 -0.31
C ALA A 188 0.49 -29.60 -1.28
N GLU A 189 0.31 -30.62 -2.10
CA GLU A 189 1.32 -31.09 -3.06
C GLU A 189 0.67 -31.41 -4.38
N HIS A 190 1.32 -31.05 -5.51
CA HIS A 190 0.87 -31.33 -6.87
C HIS A 190 -0.59 -30.93 -7.11
N VAL A 191 -0.92 -29.66 -6.83
CA VAL A 191 -2.24 -29.09 -7.05
C VAL A 191 -2.17 -28.04 -8.15
N VAL A 192 -3.08 -28.14 -9.12
CA VAL A 192 -3.27 -27.17 -10.20
C VAL A 192 -4.51 -26.34 -9.91
N ILE A 193 -4.37 -25.02 -9.89
CA ILE A 193 -5.47 -24.05 -9.79
C ILE A 193 -5.49 -23.29 -11.10
N ARG A 194 -6.58 -23.38 -11.86
CA ARG A 194 -6.65 -22.72 -13.16
C ARG A 194 -8.04 -22.21 -13.53
N ASN A 195 -8.07 -21.29 -14.49
CA ASN A 195 -9.29 -20.76 -15.09
C ASN A 195 -10.28 -20.16 -14.07
N LEU A 196 -9.80 -19.45 -13.07
CA LEU A 196 -10.58 -18.81 -12.01
C LEU A 196 -10.32 -17.31 -11.93
N THR A 197 -11.32 -16.54 -11.53
CA THR A 197 -11.17 -15.14 -11.17
C THR A 197 -11.28 -14.95 -9.66
N PHE A 198 -10.29 -14.27 -9.06
CA PHE A 198 -10.19 -13.99 -7.63
C PHE A 198 -10.33 -12.49 -7.37
N CYS A 199 -11.29 -12.09 -6.51
CA CYS A 199 -11.59 -10.69 -6.22
C CYS A 199 -11.79 -10.41 -4.74
N GLY A 200 -11.32 -9.27 -4.27
CA GLY A 200 -11.73 -8.69 -3.00
C GLY A 200 -11.16 -9.37 -1.76
N SER A 201 -9.98 -9.99 -1.82
CA SER A 201 -9.29 -10.40 -0.58
C SER A 201 -8.86 -9.18 0.23
N ALA A 202 -9.07 -9.20 1.55
CA ALA A 202 -8.65 -8.13 2.46
C ALA A 202 -8.40 -8.70 3.86
N HIS A 203 -7.71 -7.93 4.72
CA HIS A 203 -7.45 -8.29 6.10
C HIS A 203 -8.21 -7.36 7.05
N GLU A 204 -8.66 -7.89 8.19
CA GLU A 204 -9.33 -7.10 9.25
C GLU A 204 -8.51 -5.91 9.73
N ASN A 205 -7.20 -6.05 9.73
CA ASN A 205 -6.29 -4.96 9.96
C ASN A 205 -5.74 -4.48 8.61
N PRO A 206 -6.09 -3.28 8.17
CA PRO A 206 -5.65 -2.75 6.86
C PRO A 206 -4.13 -2.66 6.73
N ARG A 207 -3.40 -2.54 7.84
CA ARG A 207 -1.93 -2.55 7.84
C ARG A 207 -1.33 -3.92 7.60
N LEU A 208 -2.09 -4.99 7.86
CA LEU A 208 -1.72 -6.36 7.56
C LEU A 208 -2.32 -6.84 6.24
N SER A 209 -2.93 -5.97 5.48
CA SER A 209 -3.53 -6.32 4.19
C SER A 209 -2.50 -6.93 3.22
N SER A 210 -1.21 -6.65 3.40
CA SER A 210 -0.14 -7.34 2.69
C SER A 210 -0.10 -8.86 2.90
N LEU A 211 -0.73 -9.35 3.96
CA LEU A 211 -0.86 -10.79 4.24
C LEU A 211 -2.15 -11.39 3.67
N ALA A 212 -3.11 -10.58 3.24
CA ALA A 212 -4.39 -11.03 2.67
C ALA A 212 -4.34 -11.11 1.15
N VAL A 213 -3.35 -11.83 0.62
CA VAL A 213 -3.30 -12.16 -0.82
C VAL A 213 -4.45 -13.10 -1.20
N ALA A 214 -4.82 -13.12 -2.48
CA ALA A 214 -5.89 -14.01 -2.94
C ALA A 214 -5.53 -15.48 -2.72
N ILE A 215 -4.30 -15.90 -3.11
CA ILE A 215 -3.80 -17.26 -2.89
C ILE A 215 -2.52 -17.21 -2.07
N ARG A 216 -2.49 -17.92 -0.94
CA ARG A 216 -1.31 -18.12 -0.11
C ARG A 216 -0.90 -19.57 -0.05
N THR A 217 0.41 -19.84 -0.14
CA THR A 217 0.97 -21.18 0.06
C THR A 217 1.87 -21.23 1.29
N ILE A 218 1.82 -22.33 2.04
CA ILE A 218 2.62 -22.59 3.23
C ILE A 218 3.09 -24.04 3.18
N ARG A 219 4.40 -24.30 3.17
CA ARG A 219 4.99 -25.65 3.16
C ARG A 219 4.41 -26.55 2.06
N THR A 220 4.20 -26.01 0.90
CA THR A 220 3.63 -26.70 -0.27
C THR A 220 4.71 -27.17 -1.25
N ARG A 221 4.36 -28.10 -2.12
CA ARG A 221 5.22 -28.58 -3.19
C ARG A 221 4.47 -28.61 -4.51
N ASN A 222 5.13 -28.14 -5.57
CA ASN A 222 4.66 -28.26 -6.97
C ASN A 222 3.22 -27.77 -7.14
N ILE A 223 2.92 -26.56 -6.64
CA ILE A 223 1.64 -25.90 -6.86
C ILE A 223 1.73 -25.12 -8.16
N LEU A 224 0.76 -25.32 -9.04
CA LEU A 224 0.61 -24.55 -10.27
C LEU A 224 -0.63 -23.67 -10.21
N VAL A 225 -0.44 -22.37 -10.34
CA VAL A 225 -1.50 -21.38 -10.55
C VAL A 225 -1.39 -20.88 -11.97
N GLU A 226 -2.35 -21.21 -12.82
CA GLU A 226 -2.26 -20.83 -14.23
C GLU A 226 -3.59 -20.28 -14.79
N ASN A 227 -3.45 -19.37 -15.75
CA ASN A 227 -4.59 -18.80 -16.48
C ASN A 227 -5.69 -18.26 -15.54
N CYS A 228 -5.29 -17.66 -14.42
CA CYS A 228 -6.17 -17.06 -13.43
C CYS A 228 -6.14 -15.54 -13.49
N HIS A 229 -7.22 -14.91 -13.06
CA HIS A 229 -7.35 -13.48 -12.96
C HIS A 229 -7.44 -13.04 -11.51
N PHE A 230 -6.76 -11.95 -11.16
CA PHE A 230 -6.70 -11.40 -9.80
C PHE A 230 -7.01 -9.91 -9.83
N HIS A 231 -8.14 -9.49 -9.24
CA HIS A 231 -8.61 -8.11 -9.30
C HIS A 231 -8.99 -7.59 -7.93
N TYR A 232 -8.59 -6.36 -7.64
CA TYR A 232 -8.98 -5.64 -6.42
C TYR A 232 -8.75 -6.43 -5.12
N ASN A 233 -7.74 -7.27 -5.11
CA ASN A 233 -7.28 -7.98 -3.91
C ASN A 233 -6.24 -7.13 -3.17
N SER A 234 -5.93 -7.47 -1.93
CA SER A 234 -4.78 -6.89 -1.25
C SER A 234 -3.44 -7.30 -1.84
N GLY A 235 -3.39 -8.40 -2.54
CA GLY A 235 -2.28 -8.93 -3.34
C GLY A 235 -2.72 -10.16 -4.10
N GLY A 236 -1.88 -10.67 -5.00
CA GLY A 236 -2.24 -11.79 -5.86
C GLY A 236 -1.89 -13.15 -5.25
N VAL A 237 -0.72 -13.69 -5.57
CA VAL A 237 -0.25 -15.02 -5.15
C VAL A 237 1.02 -14.90 -4.32
N ALA A 238 1.07 -15.57 -3.18
CA ALA A 238 2.23 -15.61 -2.31
C ALA A 238 2.72 -17.04 -2.08
N PHE A 239 3.90 -17.35 -2.61
CA PHE A 239 4.63 -18.59 -2.32
C PHE A 239 5.54 -18.36 -1.12
N THR A 240 5.15 -18.91 0.04
CA THR A 240 5.79 -18.57 1.32
C THR A 240 6.11 -19.80 2.18
N ALA A 241 6.80 -19.56 3.28
CA ALA A 241 6.99 -20.52 4.37
C ALA A 241 7.44 -21.92 3.90
N ASN A 242 8.61 -21.98 3.23
CA ASN A 242 9.22 -23.20 2.69
C ASN A 242 8.42 -23.89 1.57
N SER A 243 7.68 -23.14 0.75
CA SER A 243 7.08 -23.67 -0.48
C SER A 243 8.15 -23.96 -1.54
N ILE A 244 8.02 -25.07 -2.26
CA ILE A 244 9.05 -25.57 -3.20
C ILE A 244 8.41 -25.91 -4.54
N GLY A 245 9.05 -25.49 -5.65
CA GLY A 245 8.64 -25.85 -7.01
C GLY A 245 7.30 -25.25 -7.44
N CYS A 246 6.86 -24.17 -6.80
CA CYS A 246 5.55 -23.56 -7.09
C CYS A 246 5.65 -22.59 -8.28
N THR A 247 4.64 -22.58 -9.13
CA THR A 247 4.61 -21.77 -10.35
C THR A 247 3.33 -20.94 -10.43
N ALA A 248 3.48 -19.67 -10.81
CA ALA A 248 2.39 -18.86 -11.31
C ALA A 248 2.67 -18.48 -12.77
N ARG A 249 1.80 -18.88 -13.69
CA ARG A 249 1.99 -18.59 -15.11
C ARG A 249 0.72 -18.19 -15.83
N ASN A 250 0.86 -17.40 -16.87
CA ASN A 250 -0.23 -16.94 -17.73
C ASN A 250 -1.38 -16.31 -16.95
N CYS A 251 -1.06 -15.71 -15.79
CA CYS A 251 -2.03 -15.06 -14.92
C CYS A 251 -2.07 -13.55 -15.19
N PHE A 252 -3.20 -12.95 -14.86
CA PHE A 252 -3.44 -11.54 -15.00
C PHE A 252 -3.76 -10.91 -13.66
N PHE A 253 -2.96 -9.92 -13.25
CA PHE A 253 -3.11 -9.19 -11.99
C PHE A 253 -3.41 -7.74 -12.29
N LEU A 254 -4.59 -7.27 -11.88
CA LEU A 254 -5.06 -5.93 -12.18
C LEU A 254 -5.60 -5.24 -10.93
N ARG A 255 -5.11 -4.03 -10.64
CA ARG A 255 -5.63 -3.18 -9.55
C ARG A 255 -5.75 -3.88 -8.21
N ASN A 256 -4.82 -4.78 -7.93
CA ASN A 256 -4.69 -5.31 -6.60
C ASN A 256 -3.91 -4.30 -5.76
N GLU A 257 -4.46 -3.91 -4.62
CA GLU A 257 -3.95 -2.83 -3.80
C GLU A 257 -3.99 -3.23 -2.33
N ALA A 258 -2.83 -3.24 -1.68
CA ALA A 258 -2.78 -3.38 -0.24
C ALA A 258 -3.36 -2.12 0.41
N ARG A 259 -4.47 -2.27 1.09
CA ARG A 259 -5.13 -1.16 1.78
C ARG A 259 -4.39 -0.87 3.08
N GLY A 260 -3.33 -0.08 2.99
CA GLY A 260 -2.66 0.47 4.16
C GLY A 260 -1.21 0.08 4.39
N TYR A 261 -0.58 -0.85 3.67
CA TYR A 261 0.84 -1.15 3.86
C TYR A 261 1.57 -1.62 2.60
N GLY A 262 2.65 -0.93 2.25
CA GLY A 262 3.36 -1.05 0.98
C GLY A 262 4.23 -2.28 0.76
N GLU A 263 4.12 -3.33 1.58
CA GLU A 263 4.91 -4.54 1.41
C GLU A 263 4.21 -5.66 0.63
N ALA A 264 2.97 -5.48 0.21
CA ALA A 264 2.27 -6.42 -0.64
C ALA A 264 2.87 -6.48 -2.05
N ALA A 265 2.75 -7.62 -2.70
CA ALA A 265 3.13 -7.82 -4.07
C ALA A 265 2.08 -8.63 -4.83
N GLN A 266 2.05 -8.48 -6.14
CA GLN A 266 1.18 -9.29 -6.98
C GLN A 266 1.63 -10.75 -6.99
N LEU A 267 2.94 -10.94 -7.16
CA LEU A 267 3.60 -12.23 -6.99
C LEU A 267 4.70 -12.09 -5.95
N PHE A 268 4.59 -12.85 -4.90
CA PHE A 268 5.50 -12.80 -3.76
C PHE A 268 6.18 -14.15 -3.53
N PHE A 269 7.50 -14.13 -3.54
CA PHE A 269 8.35 -15.26 -3.20
C PHE A 269 9.10 -14.95 -1.91
N GLY A 270 8.82 -15.70 -0.84
CA GLY A 270 9.44 -15.38 0.45
C GLY A 270 9.39 -16.51 1.46
N GLY A 271 9.85 -16.25 2.68
CA GLY A 271 9.83 -17.24 3.76
C GLY A 271 10.58 -18.53 3.42
N LYS A 272 11.76 -18.42 2.78
CA LYS A 272 12.59 -19.55 2.34
C LYS A 272 11.94 -20.44 1.26
N SER A 273 11.06 -19.87 0.41
CA SER A 273 10.56 -20.56 -0.79
C SER A 273 11.74 -20.88 -1.75
N LYS A 274 11.65 -22.02 -2.46
CA LYS A 274 12.71 -22.48 -3.35
C LYS A 274 12.17 -22.98 -4.69
N TYR A 275 12.94 -22.77 -5.74
CA TYR A 275 12.66 -23.26 -7.10
C TYR A 275 11.26 -22.83 -7.61
N CYS A 276 10.81 -21.64 -7.21
CA CYS A 276 9.53 -21.12 -7.63
C CYS A 276 9.67 -20.25 -8.89
N LEU A 277 8.63 -20.26 -9.72
CA LEU A 277 8.63 -19.60 -11.03
C LEU A 277 7.45 -18.66 -11.19
N ALA A 278 7.73 -17.44 -11.64
CA ALA A 278 6.74 -16.52 -12.22
C ALA A 278 6.96 -16.43 -13.72
N GLU A 279 6.03 -16.90 -14.52
CA GLU A 279 6.24 -17.00 -15.97
C GLU A 279 5.06 -16.46 -16.76
N ASN A 280 5.33 -15.59 -17.73
CA ASN A 280 4.36 -15.07 -18.69
C ASN A 280 3.13 -14.45 -18.03
N ASN A 281 3.31 -13.78 -16.88
CA ASN A 281 2.21 -13.07 -16.21
C ASN A 281 2.14 -11.63 -16.68
N ILE A 282 0.92 -11.07 -16.64
CA ILE A 282 0.67 -9.64 -16.80
C ILE A 282 0.30 -9.05 -15.45
N ILE A 283 0.99 -8.00 -15.04
CA ILE A 283 0.74 -7.25 -13.83
C ILE A 283 0.55 -5.79 -14.22
N ALA A 284 -0.64 -5.23 -13.98
CA ALA A 284 -0.97 -3.89 -14.43
C ALA A 284 -1.71 -3.07 -13.38
N ASP A 285 -1.51 -1.74 -13.44
CA ASP A 285 -2.24 -0.73 -12.68
C ASP A 285 -2.37 -1.08 -11.18
N THR A 286 -1.25 -1.32 -10.52
CA THR A 286 -1.23 -1.73 -9.12
C THR A 286 -0.39 -0.78 -8.26
N GLU A 287 -0.87 -0.46 -7.08
CA GLU A 287 -0.15 0.39 -6.11
C GLU A 287 0.80 -0.40 -5.20
N VAL A 288 0.90 -1.71 -5.38
CA VAL A 288 1.83 -2.58 -4.68
C VAL A 288 2.99 -3.01 -5.59
N HIS A 289 3.91 -3.82 -5.06
CA HIS A 289 5.02 -4.34 -5.86
C HIS A 289 4.49 -5.31 -6.92
N GLY A 290 5.05 -5.25 -8.13
CA GLY A 290 4.73 -6.18 -9.18
C GLY A 290 5.17 -7.60 -8.81
N LEU A 291 6.46 -7.85 -8.81
CA LEU A 291 7.04 -9.14 -8.48
C LEU A 291 8.14 -8.95 -7.41
N ARG A 292 8.06 -9.70 -6.32
CA ARG A 292 8.94 -9.52 -5.17
C ARG A 292 9.59 -10.81 -4.72
N PHE A 293 10.92 -10.80 -4.63
CA PHE A 293 11.74 -11.86 -4.05
C PHE A 293 12.29 -11.41 -2.69
N TYR A 294 11.94 -12.14 -1.61
CA TYR A 294 12.19 -11.66 -0.27
C TYR A 294 12.47 -12.78 0.74
N SER A 295 13.11 -12.42 1.86
CA SER A 295 13.22 -13.27 3.05
C SER A 295 13.69 -14.70 2.79
N GLY A 296 14.82 -14.83 2.09
CA GLY A 296 15.48 -16.13 1.85
C GLY A 296 14.86 -16.96 0.71
N ALA A 297 14.07 -16.33 -0.19
CA ALA A 297 13.73 -16.95 -1.46
C ALA A 297 15.00 -17.33 -2.22
N GLU A 298 15.06 -18.55 -2.74
CA GLU A 298 16.27 -19.15 -3.32
C GLU A 298 15.93 -19.92 -4.59
N HIS A 299 16.76 -19.83 -5.64
CA HIS A 299 16.51 -20.44 -6.95
C HIS A 299 15.16 -20.07 -7.58
N CYS A 300 14.65 -18.86 -7.29
CA CYS A 300 13.37 -18.41 -7.83
C CYS A 300 13.60 -17.58 -9.10
N THR A 301 12.73 -17.76 -10.08
CA THR A 301 12.87 -17.19 -11.43
C THR A 301 11.67 -16.30 -11.78
N ALA A 302 11.95 -15.16 -12.41
CA ALA A 302 10.96 -14.34 -13.13
C ALA A 302 11.27 -14.40 -14.62
N ARG A 303 10.35 -14.93 -15.43
CA ARG A 303 10.55 -15.09 -16.87
C ARG A 303 9.37 -14.58 -17.67
N GLY A 304 9.63 -13.77 -18.69
CA GLY A 304 8.63 -13.35 -19.67
C GLY A 304 7.45 -12.57 -19.11
N ASN A 305 7.56 -11.97 -17.92
CA ASN A 305 6.45 -11.21 -17.35
C ASN A 305 6.38 -9.80 -17.92
N ILE A 306 5.19 -9.24 -17.99
CA ILE A 306 4.92 -7.83 -18.29
C ILE A 306 4.42 -7.16 -17.02
N ILE A 307 5.12 -6.13 -16.55
CA ILE A 307 4.76 -5.34 -15.38
C ILE A 307 4.63 -3.88 -15.78
N VAL A 308 3.43 -3.32 -15.64
CA VAL A 308 3.12 -1.96 -16.08
C VAL A 308 2.40 -1.21 -14.97
N ASN A 309 2.83 0.03 -14.72
CA ASN A 309 2.20 0.90 -13.74
C ASN A 309 2.09 0.29 -12.34
N ALA A 310 3.10 -0.45 -11.91
CA ALA A 310 3.23 -0.94 -10.55
C ALA A 310 3.97 0.10 -9.69
N ARG A 311 3.99 -0.09 -8.38
CA ARG A 311 4.82 0.74 -7.50
C ARG A 311 6.30 0.45 -7.66
N LEU A 312 6.67 -0.81 -7.51
CA LEU A 312 7.98 -1.35 -7.87
C LEU A 312 7.77 -2.51 -8.83
N GLY A 313 8.49 -2.55 -9.93
CA GLY A 313 8.35 -3.60 -10.92
C GLY A 313 8.92 -4.93 -10.43
N LEU A 314 10.19 -5.18 -10.69
CA LEU A 314 10.95 -6.30 -10.11
C LEU A 314 11.68 -5.83 -8.85
N TYR A 315 11.46 -6.52 -7.74
CA TYR A 315 12.02 -6.13 -6.45
C TYR A 315 12.66 -7.30 -5.72
N TYR A 316 13.96 -7.20 -5.48
CA TYR A 316 14.76 -8.18 -4.74
C TYR A 316 15.20 -7.60 -3.40
N LYS A 317 14.91 -8.30 -2.29
CA LYS A 317 15.37 -7.89 -0.96
C LYS A 317 15.59 -9.13 -0.08
N ALA A 318 16.81 -9.29 0.42
CA ALA A 318 17.19 -10.43 1.27
C ALA A 318 16.88 -11.81 0.64
N SER A 319 16.81 -11.90 -0.69
CA SER A 319 16.75 -13.16 -1.44
C SER A 319 18.15 -13.79 -1.56
N ARG A 320 18.20 -15.10 -1.81
CA ARG A 320 19.46 -15.85 -1.94
C ARG A 320 19.72 -16.21 -3.40
N PRO A 321 20.99 -16.22 -3.84
CA PRO A 321 21.34 -16.68 -5.17
C PRO A 321 21.16 -18.22 -5.30
N PRO A 322 21.05 -18.75 -6.51
CA PRO A 322 20.94 -18.02 -7.76
C PRO A 322 19.56 -17.35 -7.89
N ARG A 323 19.54 -16.17 -8.50
CA ARG A 323 18.35 -15.37 -8.80
C ARG A 323 18.36 -15.13 -10.30
N LEU A 324 17.26 -15.39 -10.97
CA LEU A 324 17.15 -15.26 -12.41
C LEU A 324 15.96 -14.39 -12.79
N ALA A 325 16.21 -13.37 -13.60
CA ALA A 325 15.18 -12.57 -14.26
C ALA A 325 15.50 -12.51 -15.75
N GLU A 326 14.62 -13.04 -16.58
CA GLU A 326 14.86 -13.07 -18.03
C GLU A 326 13.62 -12.70 -18.84
N ARG A 327 13.82 -11.97 -19.92
CA ARG A 327 12.81 -11.58 -20.90
C ARG A 327 11.58 -10.88 -20.31
N ASN A 328 11.72 -10.20 -19.16
CA ASN A 328 10.63 -9.42 -18.59
C ASN A 328 10.58 -8.02 -19.22
N VAL A 329 9.37 -7.45 -19.27
CA VAL A 329 9.11 -6.06 -19.66
C VAL A 329 8.54 -5.31 -18.48
N VAL A 330 9.20 -4.25 -18.02
CA VAL A 330 8.80 -3.52 -16.81
C VAL A 330 8.81 -2.02 -17.08
N LEU A 331 7.64 -1.40 -17.07
CA LEU A 331 7.44 -0.03 -17.52
C LEU A 331 6.51 0.76 -16.57
N GLY A 332 6.70 2.06 -16.50
CA GLY A 332 5.77 2.99 -15.86
C GLY A 332 5.63 2.82 -14.33
N CYS A 333 6.60 2.20 -13.66
CA CYS A 333 6.51 1.99 -12.23
C CYS A 333 6.76 3.30 -11.47
N SER A 334 5.93 3.56 -10.44
CA SER A 334 5.90 4.85 -9.75
C SER A 334 7.15 5.16 -8.91
N LEU A 335 7.87 4.13 -8.44
CA LEU A 335 9.14 4.29 -7.73
C LEU A 335 10.32 3.83 -8.56
N LEU A 336 10.37 2.55 -8.89
CA LEU A 336 11.46 1.96 -9.66
C LEU A 336 10.94 0.80 -10.48
N ASN A 337 11.37 0.70 -11.72
CA ASN A 337 11.07 -0.46 -12.55
C ASN A 337 11.83 -1.70 -12.08
N TYR A 338 13.03 -1.51 -11.55
CA TYR A 338 13.84 -2.58 -11.00
C TYR A 338 14.60 -2.13 -9.74
N SER A 339 14.65 -2.95 -8.71
CA SER A 339 15.39 -2.67 -7.49
C SER A 339 15.98 -3.95 -6.87
N ASP A 340 17.28 -3.95 -6.62
CA ASP A 340 17.95 -5.00 -5.84
C ASP A 340 18.54 -4.44 -4.53
N LEU A 341 18.03 -4.92 -3.42
CA LEU A 341 18.52 -4.60 -2.08
C LEU A 341 19.03 -5.86 -1.36
N SER A 342 19.46 -6.87 -2.10
CA SER A 342 19.91 -8.17 -1.56
C SER A 342 21.39 -8.23 -1.13
N GLY A 343 22.11 -7.10 -1.18
CA GLY A 343 23.46 -7.00 -0.64
C GLY A 343 24.56 -7.49 -1.58
N GLY A 344 24.63 -6.96 -2.79
CA GLY A 344 25.81 -7.00 -3.65
C GLY A 344 26.16 -8.33 -4.30
N ARG A 345 25.25 -9.30 -4.35
CA ARG A 345 25.43 -10.53 -5.13
C ARG A 345 24.70 -10.42 -6.45
N PRO A 346 25.34 -10.74 -7.58
CA PRO A 346 24.77 -10.56 -8.90
C PRO A 346 23.47 -11.36 -9.07
N ILE A 347 22.47 -10.70 -9.66
CA ILE A 347 21.32 -11.35 -10.27
C ILE A 347 21.70 -11.66 -11.69
N THR A 348 21.39 -12.85 -12.16
CA THR A 348 21.51 -13.15 -13.59
C THR A 348 20.30 -12.56 -14.29
N ASP A 349 20.47 -11.39 -14.87
CA ASP A 349 19.46 -10.68 -15.65
C ASP A 349 19.77 -10.80 -17.13
N THR A 350 18.83 -11.32 -17.90
CA THR A 350 19.07 -11.56 -19.33
C THR A 350 17.87 -11.11 -20.16
N ALA A 351 18.13 -10.30 -21.17
CA ALA A 351 17.17 -9.88 -22.18
C ALA A 351 15.89 -9.21 -21.61
N ASN A 352 15.99 -8.51 -20.48
CA ASN A 352 14.88 -7.75 -19.92
C ASN A 352 14.75 -6.37 -20.60
N THR A 353 13.58 -5.76 -20.44
CA THR A 353 13.27 -4.43 -20.93
C THR A 353 12.78 -3.57 -19.78
N PHE A 354 13.52 -2.52 -19.43
CA PHE A 354 13.20 -1.62 -18.33
C PHE A 354 13.06 -0.18 -18.79
N GLU A 355 12.11 0.56 -18.22
CA GLU A 355 12.06 2.02 -18.35
C GLU A 355 12.89 2.68 -17.25
N ALA A 356 13.61 3.75 -17.59
CA ALA A 356 14.30 4.57 -16.60
C ALA A 356 13.29 5.42 -15.78
N PRO A 357 13.50 5.68 -14.47
CA PRO A 357 14.69 5.31 -13.71
C PRO A 357 14.64 3.86 -13.21
N SER A 358 15.73 3.14 -13.39
CA SER A 358 15.93 1.79 -12.85
C SER A 358 17.27 1.71 -12.14
N ARG A 359 17.32 1.10 -10.96
CA ARG A 359 18.58 0.72 -10.31
C ARG A 359 18.96 -0.65 -10.85
N VAL A 360 19.60 -0.66 -11.98
CA VAL A 360 20.17 -1.86 -12.57
C VAL A 360 21.61 -1.92 -12.06
N TYR A 361 21.94 -2.98 -11.33
CA TYR A 361 23.29 -3.22 -10.83
C TYR A 361 24.13 -4.05 -11.79
N ASP A 362 23.55 -4.46 -12.90
CA ASP A 362 24.20 -5.32 -13.88
C ASP A 362 24.21 -4.62 -15.23
N ASP A 363 25.41 -4.34 -15.75
CA ASP A 363 25.64 -3.77 -17.09
C ASP A 363 25.45 -4.80 -18.19
N ASN A 364 24.58 -5.80 -18.00
CA ASN A 364 24.34 -6.83 -18.99
C ASN A 364 23.79 -6.21 -20.30
N PRO A 365 24.56 -6.27 -21.41
CA PRO A 365 24.20 -5.65 -22.66
C PRO A 365 22.94 -6.25 -23.31
N SER A 366 22.47 -7.40 -22.85
CA SER A 366 21.21 -8.00 -23.31
C SER A 366 19.97 -7.32 -22.76
N ASN A 367 20.10 -6.52 -21.69
CA ASN A 367 19.01 -5.75 -21.16
C ASN A 367 18.82 -4.45 -21.95
N LEU A 368 17.57 -4.09 -22.25
CA LEU A 368 17.23 -2.83 -22.88
C LEU A 368 16.70 -1.85 -21.84
N ILE A 369 17.34 -0.70 -21.71
CA ILE A 369 16.89 0.38 -20.84
C ILE A 369 16.43 1.54 -21.72
N PHE A 370 15.16 1.96 -21.58
CA PHE A 370 14.57 3.03 -22.36
C PHE A 370 14.55 4.34 -21.59
N GLY A 371 14.85 5.43 -22.32
CA GLY A 371 14.40 6.76 -21.96
C GLY A 371 12.99 7.02 -22.52
N SER A 372 12.43 8.18 -22.23
CA SER A 372 11.06 8.56 -22.63
C SER A 372 10.78 8.53 -24.15
N LYS A 373 11.81 8.53 -25.01
CA LYS A 373 11.66 8.65 -26.47
C LYS A 373 11.48 7.35 -27.25
N ASN A 374 11.89 6.20 -26.70
CA ASN A 374 11.86 4.90 -27.39
C ASN A 374 11.07 3.85 -26.60
N LYS A 375 9.97 4.25 -26.01
CA LYS A 375 9.12 3.40 -25.19
C LYS A 375 8.49 2.28 -26.03
N PRO A 376 8.49 1.02 -25.54
CA PRO A 376 7.76 -0.07 -26.19
C PRO A 376 6.29 0.28 -26.38
N VAL A 377 5.76 -0.02 -27.55
CA VAL A 377 4.34 0.24 -27.83
C VAL A 377 3.57 -1.06 -27.69
N PHE A 378 2.60 -1.06 -26.79
CA PHE A 378 1.67 -2.17 -26.61
C PHE A 378 0.56 -2.15 -27.69
N CYS A 379 0.00 -3.33 -27.93
CA CYS A 379 -1.03 -3.49 -28.96
C CYS A 379 -2.30 -2.72 -28.62
N ALA A 380 -2.86 -2.93 -27.43
CA ALA A 380 -4.03 -2.21 -26.97
C ALA A 380 -4.08 -2.17 -25.44
N PRO A 381 -3.24 -1.34 -24.79
CA PRO A 381 -3.13 -1.29 -23.33
C PRO A 381 -4.45 -0.85 -22.66
N GLU A 382 -5.27 -0.08 -23.34
CA GLU A 382 -6.61 0.31 -22.90
C GLU A 382 -7.57 -0.89 -22.75
N TYR A 383 -7.27 -2.01 -23.41
CA TYR A 383 -7.96 -3.28 -23.28
C TYR A 383 -7.14 -4.33 -22.52
N TYR A 384 -6.07 -3.88 -21.84
CA TYR A 384 -5.12 -4.75 -21.15
C TYR A 384 -4.40 -5.75 -22.07
N ASP A 385 -4.36 -5.46 -23.36
CA ASP A 385 -3.51 -6.20 -24.30
C ASP A 385 -2.11 -5.58 -24.31
N PHE A 386 -1.28 -6.08 -23.44
CA PHE A 386 0.12 -5.66 -23.29
C PHE A 386 1.08 -6.47 -24.17
N ARG A 387 0.59 -7.12 -25.22
CA ARG A 387 1.48 -7.65 -26.26
C ARG A 387 2.22 -6.48 -26.91
N LEU A 388 3.53 -6.68 -27.12
CA LEU A 388 4.32 -5.65 -27.80
C LEU A 388 3.99 -5.64 -29.29
N GLN A 389 3.81 -4.46 -29.85
CA GLN A 389 3.73 -4.30 -31.29
C GLN A 389 5.06 -4.77 -31.91
N ARG A 390 5.01 -5.30 -33.14
CA ARG A 390 6.21 -5.72 -33.86
C ARG A 390 7.14 -4.53 -34.05
N HIS A 391 8.17 -4.44 -33.22
CA HIS A 391 9.25 -3.47 -33.33
C HIS A 391 10.59 -4.22 -33.18
N ASP A 392 11.56 -3.76 -33.95
CA ASP A 392 12.92 -4.33 -33.95
C ASP A 392 13.49 -4.36 -32.53
N GLY A 393 13.96 -5.52 -32.11
CA GLY A 393 14.65 -5.77 -30.85
C GLY A 393 13.79 -6.21 -29.67
N ASN A 394 12.45 -6.20 -29.74
CA ASN A 394 11.57 -6.62 -28.64
C ASN A 394 10.92 -7.99 -28.83
N SER A 395 11.16 -8.67 -29.94
CA SER A 395 10.64 -10.03 -30.19
C SER A 395 11.12 -11.02 -29.13
N GLY A 396 10.20 -11.78 -28.55
CA GLY A 396 10.52 -12.79 -27.52
C GLY A 396 10.64 -12.25 -26.10
N ARG A 397 10.30 -10.99 -25.85
CA ARG A 397 10.26 -10.37 -24.50
C ARG A 397 8.82 -10.17 -24.04
N GLY A 398 8.59 -10.27 -22.73
CA GLY A 398 7.26 -10.12 -22.12
C GLY A 398 6.40 -11.38 -22.20
N ALA A 399 5.16 -11.26 -21.71
CA ALA A 399 4.26 -12.37 -21.39
C ALA A 399 3.74 -13.17 -22.61
N TYR A 400 4.04 -12.80 -23.81
CA TYR A 400 3.57 -13.49 -25.00
C TYR A 400 4.71 -13.75 -26.02
N PRO A 401 5.79 -14.42 -25.63
CA PRO A 401 6.85 -14.77 -26.57
C PRO A 401 6.29 -15.70 -27.64
N GLY A 402 6.32 -15.29 -28.91
CA GLY A 402 5.76 -16.08 -30.00
C GLY A 402 4.24 -16.06 -30.10
N SER A 403 3.58 -15.11 -29.48
CA SER A 403 2.11 -14.96 -29.50
C SER A 403 1.57 -14.74 -30.91
N ALA A 404 0.34 -15.19 -31.10
CA ALA A 404 -0.46 -15.02 -32.28
C ALA A 404 -0.51 -13.56 -32.76
N PRO A 405 -0.58 -13.34 -34.07
CA PRO A 405 -0.50 -12.00 -34.64
C PRO A 405 -1.64 -11.12 -34.20
N VAL A 406 -1.35 -9.83 -34.09
CA VAL A 406 -2.36 -8.79 -33.94
C VAL A 406 -2.49 -8.09 -35.26
N VAL A 407 -3.73 -7.88 -35.70
CA VAL A 407 -4.07 -7.23 -36.97
C VAL A 407 -4.94 -6.02 -36.69
N TYR A 408 -4.68 -4.92 -37.39
CA TYR A 408 -5.44 -3.68 -37.25
C TYR A 408 -6.18 -3.33 -38.55
N VAL A 409 -7.42 -2.85 -38.39
CA VAL A 409 -8.23 -2.31 -39.47
C VAL A 409 -8.75 -0.93 -39.08
N ALA A 410 -8.66 0.02 -40.00
CA ALA A 410 -9.17 1.36 -39.84
C ALA A 410 -9.75 1.84 -41.18
N VAL A 411 -10.90 2.52 -41.18
CA VAL A 411 -11.55 3.00 -42.39
C VAL A 411 -10.69 3.98 -43.22
N ASP A 412 -9.72 4.65 -42.59
CA ASP A 412 -8.71 5.51 -43.15
C ASP A 412 -7.36 4.81 -43.42
N GLY A 413 -7.29 3.50 -43.20
CA GLY A 413 -6.11 2.68 -43.41
C GLY A 413 -5.81 2.39 -44.89
N SER A 414 -4.87 1.49 -45.16
CA SER A 414 -4.46 1.10 -46.50
C SER A 414 -4.34 -0.42 -46.62
N ASP A 415 -5.00 -1.02 -47.62
CA ASP A 415 -4.92 -2.46 -47.87
C ASP A 415 -3.53 -2.89 -48.41
N ASN A 416 -2.66 -1.95 -48.73
CA ASN A 416 -1.24 -2.16 -49.06
C ASN A 416 -0.32 -2.09 -47.83
N ALA A 417 -0.85 -1.72 -46.66
CA ALA A 417 -0.10 -1.72 -45.43
C ALA A 417 0.13 -3.14 -44.89
N ASP A 418 0.88 -3.32 -43.79
CA ASP A 418 1.17 -4.59 -43.19
C ASP A 418 0.14 -5.04 -42.11
N GLY A 419 -0.77 -4.14 -41.72
CA GLY A 419 -1.76 -4.38 -40.67
C GLY A 419 -1.20 -4.64 -39.28
N GLY A 420 0.12 -4.50 -39.08
CA GLY A 420 0.77 -4.88 -37.82
C GLY A 420 0.73 -3.82 -36.72
N SER A 421 0.23 -2.62 -36.99
CA SER A 421 0.09 -1.55 -36.03
C SER A 421 -1.12 -0.65 -36.37
N ARG A 422 -1.52 0.24 -35.44
CA ARG A 422 -2.58 1.23 -35.70
C ARG A 422 -2.21 2.20 -36.82
N LYS A 423 -0.93 2.50 -37.01
CA LYS A 423 -0.44 3.38 -38.07
C LYS A 423 -0.39 2.71 -39.44
N THR A 424 -0.25 1.40 -39.47
CA THR A 424 -0.16 0.58 -40.67
C THR A 424 -1.37 -0.33 -40.80
N ALA A 425 -2.55 0.11 -40.29
CA ALA A 425 -3.79 -0.63 -40.33
C ALA A 425 -4.28 -0.89 -41.74
N PHE A 426 -4.86 -2.04 -42.02
CA PHE A 426 -5.61 -2.30 -43.26
C PHE A 426 -6.83 -1.39 -43.34
N ARG A 427 -7.29 -1.10 -44.60
CA ARG A 427 -8.53 -0.36 -44.78
C ARG A 427 -9.77 -1.21 -44.62
N THR A 428 -9.74 -2.44 -45.14
CA THR A 428 -10.92 -3.29 -45.21
C THR A 428 -10.83 -4.51 -44.34
N PHE A 429 -11.97 -4.89 -43.77
CA PHE A 429 -12.09 -6.16 -43.06
C PHE A 429 -11.72 -7.35 -43.97
N ALA A 430 -12.11 -7.31 -45.26
CA ALA A 430 -11.82 -8.36 -46.21
C ALA A 430 -10.30 -8.59 -46.42
N ARG A 431 -9.51 -7.53 -46.43
CA ARG A 431 -8.06 -7.64 -46.49
C ARG A 431 -7.49 -8.25 -45.19
N ALA A 432 -7.94 -7.76 -44.06
CA ALA A 432 -7.52 -8.28 -42.76
C ALA A 432 -7.88 -9.76 -42.54
N ALA A 433 -9.05 -10.17 -43.01
CA ALA A 433 -9.54 -11.52 -42.89
C ALA A 433 -8.61 -12.60 -43.49
N ARG A 434 -7.78 -12.22 -44.47
CA ARG A 434 -6.78 -13.10 -45.08
C ARG A 434 -5.57 -13.37 -44.20
N GLU A 435 -5.34 -12.50 -43.22
CA GLU A 435 -4.22 -12.58 -42.26
C GLU A 435 -4.62 -13.23 -40.93
N LEU A 436 -5.92 -13.55 -40.74
CA LEU A 436 -6.42 -14.10 -39.47
C LEU A 436 -6.06 -15.59 -39.33
N LEU A 437 -5.11 -15.87 -38.50
CA LEU A 437 -4.71 -17.22 -38.08
C LEU A 437 -5.32 -17.55 -36.70
N PRO A 438 -5.43 -18.82 -36.31
CA PRO A 438 -5.83 -19.18 -34.96
C PRO A 438 -5.05 -18.42 -33.89
N GLY A 439 -5.76 -17.86 -32.89
CA GLY A 439 -5.21 -17.03 -31.85
C GLY A 439 -5.07 -15.54 -32.21
N THR A 440 -5.33 -15.14 -33.46
CA THR A 440 -5.23 -13.71 -33.88
C THR A 440 -6.22 -12.83 -33.14
N THR A 441 -5.79 -11.63 -32.75
CA THR A 441 -6.67 -10.55 -32.32
C THR A 441 -6.75 -9.48 -33.42
N LEU A 442 -7.96 -9.24 -33.92
CA LEU A 442 -8.28 -8.19 -34.88
C LEU A 442 -8.83 -6.96 -34.15
N TYR A 443 -8.12 -5.86 -34.20
CA TYR A 443 -8.58 -4.56 -33.71
C TYR A 443 -9.18 -3.72 -34.81
N LEU A 444 -10.39 -3.23 -34.60
CA LEU A 444 -11.11 -2.35 -35.49
C LEU A 444 -11.15 -0.93 -34.94
N ALA A 445 -10.64 0.03 -35.66
CA ALA A 445 -10.77 1.45 -35.31
C ALA A 445 -12.25 1.91 -35.44
N PRO A 446 -12.68 2.97 -34.74
CA PRO A 446 -14.01 3.55 -34.92
C PRO A 446 -14.32 3.80 -36.41
N GLY A 447 -15.49 3.37 -36.86
CA GLY A 447 -15.92 3.49 -38.22
C GLY A 447 -17.04 2.55 -38.63
N ASN A 448 -17.53 2.69 -39.87
CA ASN A 448 -18.58 1.87 -40.46
C ASN A 448 -17.98 0.86 -41.45
N TYR A 449 -18.13 -0.42 -41.16
CA TYR A 449 -17.56 -1.53 -41.92
C TYR A 449 -18.59 -2.21 -42.83
N GLY A 450 -19.84 -1.70 -42.88
CA GLY A 450 -20.88 -2.19 -43.79
C GLY A 450 -21.35 -3.61 -43.52
N ASN A 451 -21.45 -4.39 -44.59
CA ASN A 451 -21.85 -5.80 -44.52
C ASN A 451 -20.61 -6.69 -44.62
N VAL A 452 -20.42 -7.54 -43.60
CA VAL A 452 -19.31 -8.46 -43.54
C VAL A 452 -19.79 -9.90 -43.44
N LYS A 453 -19.19 -10.78 -44.25
CA LYS A 453 -19.32 -12.23 -44.14
C LYS A 453 -17.98 -12.86 -43.89
N TRP A 454 -17.89 -13.71 -42.86
CA TRP A 454 -16.63 -14.27 -42.46
C TRP A 454 -16.79 -15.64 -41.76
N SER A 455 -15.73 -16.44 -41.82
CA SER A 455 -15.59 -17.67 -41.06
C SER A 455 -14.15 -17.81 -40.55
N GLY A 456 -13.98 -18.35 -39.37
CA GLY A 456 -12.63 -18.53 -38.78
C GLY A 456 -12.67 -19.34 -37.48
N LYS A 457 -11.49 -19.62 -36.93
CA LYS A 457 -11.33 -20.34 -35.66
C LYS A 457 -10.34 -19.60 -34.75
N GLU A 458 -10.68 -19.60 -33.46
CA GLU A 458 -9.81 -19.04 -32.40
C GLU A 458 -9.40 -17.57 -32.65
N VAL A 459 -10.36 -16.71 -33.02
CA VAL A 459 -10.09 -15.30 -33.33
C VAL A 459 -10.86 -14.37 -32.38
N THR A 460 -10.21 -13.34 -31.88
CA THR A 460 -10.83 -12.23 -31.16
C THR A 460 -11.00 -11.04 -32.12
N ILE A 461 -12.21 -10.56 -32.30
CA ILE A 461 -12.54 -9.35 -33.06
C ILE A 461 -13.01 -8.28 -32.09
N ARG A 462 -12.29 -7.16 -32.01
CA ARG A 462 -12.54 -6.13 -30.99
C ARG A 462 -12.52 -4.72 -31.56
N GLY A 463 -13.59 -3.98 -31.30
CA GLY A 463 -13.65 -2.56 -31.59
C GLY A 463 -12.82 -1.73 -30.62
N LEU A 464 -12.05 -0.76 -31.13
CA LEU A 464 -11.31 0.23 -30.35
C LEU A 464 -12.24 1.39 -29.94
N GLY A 465 -11.95 2.02 -28.78
CA GLY A 465 -12.74 3.15 -28.25
C GLY A 465 -13.67 2.75 -27.10
N SER A 466 -14.06 3.73 -26.30
CA SER A 466 -14.83 3.55 -25.05
C SER A 466 -16.30 3.15 -25.28
N ASN A 467 -16.89 3.65 -26.34
CA ASN A 467 -18.22 3.28 -26.81
C ASN A 467 -18.12 2.49 -28.10
N PRO A 468 -19.07 1.61 -28.44
CA PRO A 468 -19.03 0.85 -29.68
C PRO A 468 -19.27 1.80 -30.88
N HIS A 469 -18.19 2.49 -31.30
CA HIS A 469 -18.16 3.30 -32.51
C HIS A 469 -17.77 2.50 -33.76
N VAL A 470 -17.49 1.20 -33.59
CA VAL A 470 -17.29 0.24 -34.67
C VAL A 470 -18.64 -0.31 -35.05
N VAL A 471 -19.10 0.00 -36.24
CA VAL A 471 -20.46 -0.28 -36.70
C VAL A 471 -20.44 -1.19 -37.91
N PHE A 472 -21.25 -2.26 -37.85
CA PHE A 472 -21.58 -3.12 -38.98
C PHE A 472 -23.07 -2.99 -39.30
N LYS A 473 -23.43 -2.97 -40.56
CA LYS A 473 -24.81 -3.10 -41.02
C LYS A 473 -25.28 -4.56 -40.88
N SER A 474 -24.43 -5.51 -41.30
CA SER A 474 -24.57 -6.92 -40.96
C SER A 474 -23.22 -7.58 -40.75
N LEU A 475 -23.18 -8.53 -39.80
CA LEU A 475 -22.03 -9.40 -39.57
C LEU A 475 -22.50 -10.83 -39.57
N ASP A 476 -22.20 -11.56 -40.65
CA ASP A 476 -22.55 -12.94 -40.85
C ASP A 476 -21.33 -13.83 -40.58
N ILE A 477 -21.40 -14.61 -39.50
CA ILE A 477 -20.34 -15.55 -39.10
C ILE A 477 -20.91 -16.96 -39.24
N SER A 478 -20.24 -17.83 -39.96
CA SER A 478 -20.67 -19.18 -40.20
C SER A 478 -19.54 -20.20 -40.09
N GLY A 479 -19.84 -21.41 -39.60
CA GLY A 479 -18.89 -22.53 -39.48
C GLY A 479 -17.67 -22.19 -38.65
N SER A 480 -17.81 -21.35 -37.63
CA SER A 480 -16.74 -20.79 -36.85
C SER A 480 -16.68 -21.36 -35.43
N GLN A 481 -15.49 -21.39 -34.82
CA GLN A 481 -15.28 -21.95 -33.48
C GLN A 481 -14.34 -21.07 -32.65
N ASN A 482 -14.62 -20.94 -31.33
CA ASN A 482 -13.81 -20.15 -30.38
C ASN A 482 -13.64 -18.70 -30.84
N ILE A 483 -14.74 -18.00 -31.15
CA ILE A 483 -14.73 -16.60 -31.58
C ILE A 483 -15.17 -15.70 -30.45
N GLU A 484 -14.37 -14.66 -30.16
CA GLU A 484 -14.78 -13.56 -29.33
C GLU A 484 -15.08 -12.30 -30.16
N LEU A 485 -16.26 -11.74 -30.00
CA LEU A 485 -16.62 -10.42 -30.52
C LEU A 485 -16.76 -9.44 -29.38
N ALA A 486 -16.07 -8.31 -29.45
CA ALA A 486 -16.09 -7.37 -28.35
C ALA A 486 -16.21 -5.92 -28.80
N ASN A 487 -16.99 -5.12 -28.07
CA ASN A 487 -17.12 -3.67 -28.24
C ASN A 487 -17.47 -3.23 -29.67
N ILE A 488 -18.49 -3.82 -30.26
CA ILE A 488 -18.99 -3.51 -31.60
C ILE A 488 -20.50 -3.25 -31.58
N LYS A 489 -20.96 -2.45 -32.55
CA LYS A 489 -22.39 -2.28 -32.86
C LYS A 489 -22.70 -2.95 -34.17
N VAL A 490 -23.77 -3.71 -34.24
CA VAL A 490 -24.15 -4.41 -35.44
C VAL A 490 -25.67 -4.41 -35.57
N ASP A 491 -26.23 -3.95 -36.73
CA ASP A 491 -27.68 -3.95 -36.90
C ASP A 491 -28.22 -5.38 -36.92
N THR A 492 -27.56 -6.29 -37.64
CA THR A 492 -27.93 -7.70 -37.70
C THR A 492 -26.72 -8.61 -37.56
N LEU A 493 -26.64 -9.40 -36.49
CA LEU A 493 -25.65 -10.42 -36.24
C LEU A 493 -26.21 -11.81 -36.50
N ASN A 494 -25.64 -12.53 -37.46
CA ASN A 494 -26.02 -13.89 -37.78
C ASN A 494 -24.91 -14.86 -37.43
N LEU A 495 -25.18 -15.82 -36.53
CA LEU A 495 -24.27 -16.86 -36.10
C LEU A 495 -24.82 -18.21 -36.52
N LYS A 496 -24.26 -18.83 -37.58
CA LYS A 496 -24.75 -20.10 -38.13
C LYS A 496 -23.70 -21.20 -38.05
N GLN A 497 -24.06 -22.33 -37.49
CA GLN A 497 -23.17 -23.48 -37.37
C GLN A 497 -21.85 -23.10 -36.68
N CYS A 498 -21.92 -22.28 -35.62
CA CYS A 498 -20.78 -21.85 -34.82
C CYS A 498 -20.75 -22.55 -33.46
N GLU A 499 -19.58 -22.71 -32.90
CA GLU A 499 -19.34 -23.28 -31.57
C GLU A 499 -18.48 -22.34 -30.75
N ASP A 500 -18.73 -22.27 -29.42
CA ASP A 500 -17.92 -21.50 -28.44
C ASP A 500 -17.77 -20.01 -28.84
N ILE A 501 -18.89 -19.35 -29.10
CA ILE A 501 -18.93 -17.92 -29.43
C ILE A 501 -19.15 -17.12 -28.16
N CYS A 502 -18.31 -16.09 -27.95
CA CYS A 502 -18.40 -15.17 -26.83
C CYS A 502 -18.62 -13.73 -27.32
N LEU A 503 -19.69 -13.08 -26.88
CA LEU A 503 -20.04 -11.71 -27.21
C LEU A 503 -19.87 -10.83 -25.98
N LYS A 504 -19.04 -9.77 -26.08
CA LYS A 504 -18.77 -8.84 -25.00
C LYS A 504 -19.09 -7.41 -25.44
N ARG A 505 -20.07 -6.75 -24.82
CA ARG A 505 -20.49 -5.38 -25.20
C ARG A 505 -20.82 -5.26 -26.70
N VAL A 506 -21.58 -6.17 -27.19
CA VAL A 506 -22.12 -6.12 -28.55
C VAL A 506 -23.55 -5.60 -28.50
N ALA A 507 -23.84 -4.56 -29.28
CA ALA A 507 -25.15 -3.94 -29.34
C ALA A 507 -25.71 -3.98 -30.77
N GLY A 508 -27.01 -4.17 -30.92
CA GLY A 508 -27.66 -4.22 -32.23
C GLY A 508 -29.15 -4.36 -32.16
N ARG A 509 -29.80 -4.40 -33.36
CA ARG A 509 -31.25 -4.62 -33.45
C ARG A 509 -31.59 -6.08 -33.37
N ARG A 510 -30.86 -6.94 -34.06
CA ARG A 510 -31.20 -8.36 -34.16
C ARG A 510 -29.97 -9.25 -34.07
N ILE A 511 -30.09 -10.28 -33.30
CA ILE A 511 -29.20 -11.44 -33.32
C ILE A 511 -29.96 -12.68 -33.72
N ASP A 512 -29.42 -13.43 -34.66
CA ASP A 512 -29.87 -14.77 -35.04
C ASP A 512 -28.78 -15.74 -34.59
N ASP A 513 -28.95 -16.28 -33.39
CA ASP A 513 -27.96 -17.09 -32.72
C ASP A 513 -28.39 -18.57 -32.69
N SER A 514 -27.94 -19.31 -33.68
CA SER A 514 -28.06 -20.78 -33.67
C SER A 514 -26.90 -21.48 -32.93
N ALA A 515 -25.96 -20.71 -32.40
CA ALA A 515 -24.71 -21.19 -31.79
C ALA A 515 -24.74 -21.20 -30.25
N ASN A 516 -25.85 -20.75 -29.63
CA ASN A 516 -25.93 -20.54 -28.18
C ASN A 516 -24.77 -19.72 -27.62
N ALA A 517 -24.51 -18.56 -28.22
CA ALA A 517 -23.42 -17.68 -27.84
C ALA A 517 -23.54 -17.23 -26.38
N VAL A 518 -22.42 -17.16 -25.70
CA VAL A 518 -22.31 -16.58 -24.35
C VAL A 518 -22.27 -15.05 -24.45
N LEU A 519 -23.22 -14.37 -23.82
CA LEU A 519 -23.40 -12.92 -23.95
C LEU A 519 -23.04 -12.19 -22.66
N PHE A 520 -22.23 -11.14 -22.79
CA PHE A 520 -21.83 -10.24 -21.69
C PHE A 520 -22.12 -8.78 -22.04
N ARG A 521 -22.97 -8.11 -21.26
CA ARG A 521 -23.37 -6.70 -21.53
C ARG A 521 -23.77 -6.46 -22.97
N CYS A 522 -24.46 -7.42 -23.57
CA CYS A 522 -24.97 -7.29 -24.91
C CYS A 522 -26.40 -6.75 -24.89
N SER A 523 -26.75 -5.96 -25.91
CA SER A 523 -28.06 -5.35 -26.05
C SER A 523 -28.55 -5.55 -27.47
N PHE A 524 -29.60 -6.39 -27.64
CA PHE A 524 -30.30 -6.60 -28.88
C PHE A 524 -31.80 -6.44 -28.65
N ASP A 525 -32.52 -5.87 -29.61
CA ASP A 525 -34.00 -5.66 -29.49
C ASP A 525 -34.77 -6.96 -29.34
N ASN A 526 -34.27 -8.06 -29.86
CA ASN A 526 -34.86 -9.37 -29.78
C ASN A 526 -34.36 -10.28 -28.65
N LEU A 527 -33.46 -9.78 -27.79
CA LEU A 527 -32.95 -10.53 -26.65
C LEU A 527 -32.91 -9.66 -25.40
N LYS A 528 -33.26 -10.23 -24.23
CA LYS A 528 -33.07 -9.56 -22.93
C LYS A 528 -31.56 -9.45 -22.61
N ASN A 529 -31.18 -8.29 -22.12
CA ASN A 529 -29.80 -8.07 -21.65
C ASN A 529 -29.41 -9.08 -20.58
N ILE A 530 -28.34 -9.82 -20.83
CA ILE A 530 -27.71 -10.67 -19.84
C ILE A 530 -26.56 -9.87 -19.22
N TYR A 531 -26.70 -9.55 -17.93
CA TYR A 531 -25.72 -8.77 -17.17
C TYR A 531 -25.27 -9.56 -15.95
N HIS A 532 -23.97 -9.73 -15.78
CA HIS A 532 -23.37 -10.30 -14.57
C HIS A 532 -22.77 -9.15 -13.73
N PRO A 533 -23.51 -8.62 -12.74
CA PRO A 533 -23.16 -7.35 -12.08
C PRO A 533 -21.88 -7.42 -11.21
N GLU A 534 -21.35 -8.61 -11.01
CA GLU A 534 -20.22 -8.80 -10.08
C GLU A 534 -18.88 -9.08 -10.78
N SER A 535 -18.87 -9.27 -12.11
CA SER A 535 -17.63 -9.49 -12.83
C SER A 535 -16.88 -8.16 -13.07
N PRO A 536 -15.64 -8.01 -12.60
CA PRO A 536 -14.84 -6.81 -12.84
C PRO A 536 -14.45 -6.64 -14.32
N TRP A 537 -14.59 -7.69 -15.15
CA TRP A 537 -14.29 -7.67 -16.58
C TRP A 537 -15.35 -7.05 -17.45
N LEU A 538 -16.58 -6.97 -16.95
CA LEU A 538 -17.70 -6.46 -17.70
C LEU A 538 -17.70 -4.93 -17.88
N GLU A 539 -16.77 -4.29 -17.21
CA GLU A 539 -16.49 -2.90 -17.43
C GLU A 539 -15.52 -2.77 -18.62
N GLY A 540 -15.96 -2.70 -19.83
CA GLY A 540 -15.13 -2.60 -21.04
C GLY A 540 -14.01 -1.57 -20.99
N PRO A 541 -13.41 -1.25 -22.16
CA PRO A 541 -12.32 -0.31 -22.20
C PRO A 541 -12.76 0.95 -21.51
N PHE A 542 -12.03 1.26 -20.49
CA PHE A 542 -12.20 2.50 -19.82
C PHE A 542 -11.60 3.54 -20.73
N ASP A 543 -12.36 4.56 -21.11
CA ASP A 543 -11.73 5.82 -21.37
C ASP A 543 -10.79 6.02 -20.18
N PRO A 544 -9.47 6.21 -20.38
CA PRO A 544 -8.75 6.93 -19.38
C PRO A 544 -9.67 8.11 -19.13
N GLU A 545 -10.25 8.25 -17.92
CA GLU A 545 -10.90 9.52 -17.57
C GLU A 545 -9.97 10.55 -18.14
N PRO A 546 -10.42 11.44 -19.04
CA PRO A 546 -9.55 12.44 -19.58
C PRO A 546 -8.85 12.91 -18.36
N SER A 547 -7.52 12.72 -18.24
CA SER A 547 -6.81 13.08 -17.05
C SER A 547 -7.27 14.49 -16.81
N SER A 548 -8.36 14.63 -16.10
CA SER A 548 -8.81 15.87 -15.50
C SER A 548 -7.83 16.08 -14.37
N ARG A 549 -6.56 16.07 -14.73
CA ARG A 549 -5.50 16.76 -14.06
C ARG A 549 -6.01 18.18 -14.07
N ALA A 550 -6.67 18.45 -12.99
CA ALA A 550 -7.55 19.53 -12.70
C ALA A 550 -7.21 20.75 -13.54
N THR A 551 -8.04 21.02 -14.49
CA THR A 551 -8.00 22.25 -15.25
C THR A 551 -8.17 23.48 -14.36
N ALA A 552 -8.59 23.32 -13.11
CA ALA A 552 -8.66 24.39 -12.14
C ALA A 552 -7.62 24.18 -11.03
N VAL A 553 -6.57 24.99 -11.04
CA VAL A 553 -5.65 25.11 -9.90
C VAL A 553 -6.41 25.79 -8.76
N PRO A 554 -6.50 25.18 -7.57
CA PRO A 554 -7.31 25.71 -6.49
C PRO A 554 -6.75 27.02 -5.93
N ALA A 555 -7.61 27.86 -5.38
CA ALA A 555 -7.19 29.04 -4.65
C ALA A 555 -6.53 28.63 -3.32
N GLY A 556 -5.37 29.23 -3.01
CA GLY A 556 -4.66 28.99 -1.75
C GLY A 556 -5.34 29.73 -0.59
N ARG A 557 -5.44 29.07 0.56
CA ARG A 557 -5.76 29.72 1.84
C ARG A 557 -4.49 30.18 2.51
N ILE A 558 -4.42 31.46 2.91
CA ILE A 558 -3.23 32.07 3.47
C ILE A 558 -3.44 32.47 4.91
N ARG A 559 -2.44 32.21 5.75
CA ARG A 559 -2.29 32.79 7.09
C ARG A 559 -0.93 33.44 7.21
N THR A 560 -0.89 34.64 7.70
CA THR A 560 0.33 35.43 7.86
C THR A 560 0.64 35.67 9.34
N PHE A 561 1.93 35.62 9.69
CA PHE A 561 2.40 35.72 11.07
C PHE A 561 3.68 36.57 11.18
N GLY A 562 3.63 37.81 10.78
CA GLY A 562 4.78 38.72 10.84
C GLY A 562 5.81 38.47 9.72
N ASP A 563 6.85 37.69 9.96
CA ASP A 563 7.86 37.33 8.95
C ASP A 563 7.57 35.99 8.25
N ARG A 564 6.36 35.46 8.39
CA ARG A 564 5.96 34.12 7.95
C ARG A 564 4.58 34.10 7.34
N ALA A 565 4.39 33.13 6.44
CA ALA A 565 3.06 32.81 5.95
C ALA A 565 2.92 31.30 5.77
N THR A 566 1.74 30.78 6.06
CA THR A 566 1.32 29.43 5.73
C THR A 566 0.33 29.50 4.57
N VAL A 567 0.66 28.91 3.45
CA VAL A 567 -0.23 28.76 2.29
C VAL A 567 -0.65 27.31 2.19
N ARG A 568 -1.97 27.11 2.12
CA ARG A 568 -2.58 25.79 2.07
C ARG A 568 -3.57 25.69 0.92
N TRP A 569 -3.57 24.55 0.25
CA TRP A 569 -4.54 24.25 -0.82
C TRP A 569 -4.83 22.74 -0.87
N GLU A 570 -5.94 22.41 -1.47
CA GLU A 570 -6.36 21.03 -1.74
C GLU A 570 -6.39 20.82 -3.25
N LEU A 571 -5.79 19.75 -3.73
CA LEU A 571 -5.90 19.37 -5.13
C LEU A 571 -7.10 18.42 -5.28
N PRO A 572 -8.12 18.79 -6.09
CA PRO A 572 -9.25 17.90 -6.32
C PRO A 572 -8.78 16.55 -6.87
N GLY A 573 -9.19 15.45 -6.25
CA GLY A 573 -8.89 14.09 -6.70
C GLY A 573 -7.53 13.52 -6.30
N PHE A 574 -6.64 14.29 -5.65
CA PHE A 574 -5.29 13.82 -5.28
C PHE A 574 -5.11 13.44 -3.80
N SER A 575 -6.08 13.75 -2.96
CA SER A 575 -5.97 13.54 -1.51
C SER A 575 -5.82 12.07 -1.10
N THR A 576 -6.42 11.15 -1.84
CA THR A 576 -6.29 9.70 -1.59
C THR A 576 -4.99 9.12 -2.10
N ASP A 577 -4.42 9.64 -3.18
CA ASP A 577 -3.10 9.21 -3.63
C ASP A 577 -2.01 9.59 -2.62
N ALA A 578 -2.15 10.72 -1.95
CA ALA A 578 -1.27 11.09 -0.84
C ALA A 578 -1.39 10.12 0.34
N ILE A 579 -2.59 9.66 0.70
CA ILE A 579 -2.80 8.65 1.73
C ILE A 579 -2.22 7.30 1.31
N ARG A 580 -2.42 6.89 0.06
CA ARG A 580 -1.94 5.61 -0.48
C ARG A 580 -0.42 5.54 -0.60
N LYS A 581 0.23 6.64 -0.99
CA LYS A 581 1.69 6.76 -1.05
C LYS A 581 2.34 6.88 0.32
N ARG A 582 1.57 7.03 1.39
CA ARG A 582 2.01 7.14 2.77
C ARG A 582 2.46 5.85 3.43
N ASP A 583 2.28 4.73 2.82
CA ASP A 583 2.78 3.46 3.36
C ASP A 583 4.29 3.43 3.54
N GLU A 584 4.99 4.32 2.86
CA GLU A 584 6.37 4.67 3.11
C GLU A 584 6.43 6.17 3.45
N TRP A 585 6.22 6.51 4.67
CA TRP A 585 6.24 7.86 5.22
C TRP A 585 7.49 8.68 4.86
N TRP A 586 8.50 8.04 4.34
CA TRP A 586 9.82 8.54 4.01
C TRP A 586 10.28 8.08 2.63
N ALA A 587 9.53 7.29 1.93
CA ALA A 587 9.71 7.21 0.49
C ALA A 587 9.47 8.61 -0.09
N PRO A 588 10.26 9.03 -1.09
CA PRO A 588 10.06 10.31 -1.71
C PRO A 588 8.64 10.38 -2.25
N ILE A 589 7.78 11.11 -1.55
CA ILE A 589 6.43 11.40 -2.04
C ILE A 589 6.62 12.32 -3.23
N PRO A 590 6.04 12.01 -4.39
CA PRO A 590 6.06 12.94 -5.49
C PRO A 590 5.48 14.27 -5.03
N VAL A 591 6.24 15.34 -5.09
CA VAL A 591 5.71 16.67 -4.86
C VAL A 591 4.82 16.99 -6.04
N SER A 592 3.51 16.92 -5.84
CA SER A 592 2.53 17.12 -6.89
C SER A 592 2.19 18.60 -7.11
N SER A 593 2.75 19.50 -6.30
CA SER A 593 2.54 20.93 -6.45
C SER A 593 3.56 21.75 -5.66
N PHE A 594 3.73 23.01 -6.07
CA PHE A 594 4.58 23.98 -5.37
C PHE A 594 4.00 25.39 -5.51
N LEU A 595 4.54 26.33 -4.75
CA LEU A 595 4.18 27.74 -4.78
C LEU A 595 5.27 28.53 -5.50
N GLU A 596 4.93 29.31 -6.50
CA GLU A 596 5.76 30.42 -6.99
C GLU A 596 5.36 31.67 -6.20
N TYR A 597 6.34 32.42 -5.67
CA TYR A 597 6.07 33.63 -4.88
C TYR A 597 7.17 34.67 -5.01
N GLY A 598 6.88 35.90 -4.62
CA GLY A 598 7.84 36.99 -4.63
C GLY A 598 7.17 38.32 -4.28
N THR A 599 7.97 39.37 -4.22
CA THR A 599 7.48 40.75 -3.98
C THR A 599 6.93 41.44 -5.22
N THR A 600 7.05 40.79 -6.36
CA THR A 600 6.53 41.26 -7.67
C THR A 600 5.73 40.13 -8.35
N PRO A 601 4.85 40.46 -9.32
CA PRO A 601 4.05 39.46 -10.04
C PRO A 601 4.86 38.40 -10.80
N GLU A 602 6.14 38.62 -11.08
CA GLU A 602 7.04 37.68 -11.74
C GLU A 602 7.37 36.45 -10.85
N MET A 603 7.25 36.59 -9.55
CA MET A 603 7.41 35.50 -8.57
C MET A 603 8.65 34.65 -8.77
N THR A 604 9.82 35.21 -8.51
CA THR A 604 11.12 34.57 -8.77
C THR A 604 11.50 33.45 -7.78
N GLN A 605 10.76 33.29 -6.69
CA GLN A 605 11.02 32.29 -5.65
C GLN A 605 10.06 31.11 -5.77
N ARG A 606 10.50 29.92 -5.31
CA ARG A 606 9.70 28.71 -5.26
C ARG A 606 9.75 28.09 -3.87
N ALA A 607 8.59 27.63 -3.41
CA ALA A 607 8.48 26.87 -2.19
C ALA A 607 7.62 25.62 -2.45
N TYR A 608 8.16 24.46 -2.11
CA TYR A 608 7.60 23.18 -2.48
C TYR A 608 6.72 22.63 -1.36
N SER A 609 5.58 22.07 -1.74
CA SER A 609 4.71 21.37 -0.80
C SER A 609 5.43 20.14 -0.26
N THR A 610 5.27 19.89 1.02
CA THR A 610 5.93 18.81 1.74
C THR A 610 5.29 17.43 1.53
N GLY A 611 4.34 17.31 0.62
CA GLY A 611 3.69 16.03 0.32
C GLY A 611 2.80 15.51 1.45
N GLU A 612 2.21 16.40 2.24
CA GLU A 612 1.28 16.09 3.31
C GLU A 612 -0.11 15.68 2.79
N LEU A 613 -1.02 15.30 3.69
CA LEU A 613 -2.41 14.97 3.37
C LEU A 613 -3.16 16.11 2.67
N PHE A 614 -2.68 17.32 2.83
CA PHE A 614 -3.05 18.51 2.10
C PHE A 614 -1.78 19.23 1.71
N HIS A 615 -1.81 19.91 0.60
CA HIS A 615 -0.68 20.69 0.15
C HIS A 615 -0.52 21.91 1.04
N ARG A 616 0.65 22.05 1.60
CA ARG A 616 1.00 23.16 2.49
C ARG A 616 2.42 23.61 2.23
N VAL A 617 2.60 24.91 2.25
CA VAL A 617 3.90 25.56 2.21
C VAL A 617 3.97 26.56 3.36
N ASN A 618 5.06 26.49 4.13
CA ASN A 618 5.41 27.51 5.11
C ASN A 618 6.52 28.39 4.55
N LEU A 619 6.23 29.68 4.41
CA LEU A 619 7.18 30.67 3.96
C LEU A 619 7.81 31.36 5.17
N TYR A 620 9.12 31.54 5.15
CA TYR A 620 9.91 32.13 6.22
C TYR A 620 10.73 33.31 5.69
N GLY A 621 11.09 34.24 6.57
CA GLY A 621 11.94 35.38 6.22
C GLY A 621 11.22 36.44 5.38
N LEU A 622 9.90 36.49 5.43
CA LEU A 622 9.11 37.51 4.79
C LEU A 622 9.28 38.87 5.52
N THR A 623 9.20 39.97 4.78
CA THR A 623 9.28 41.30 5.33
C THR A 623 7.90 41.77 5.75
N SER A 624 7.75 42.11 7.04
CA SER A 624 6.53 42.70 7.58
C SER A 624 6.20 44.04 6.90
N GLY A 625 4.92 44.24 6.62
CA GLY A 625 4.40 45.43 5.92
C GLY A 625 4.52 45.37 4.40
N LYS A 626 5.19 44.33 3.82
CA LYS A 626 5.32 44.17 2.37
C LYS A 626 4.23 43.27 1.81
N ASP A 627 3.91 43.57 0.56
CA ASP A 627 3.03 42.74 -0.26
C ASP A 627 3.83 41.66 -0.97
N TYR A 628 3.22 40.50 -1.08
CA TYR A 628 3.71 39.35 -1.81
C TYR A 628 2.68 38.87 -2.81
N TYR A 629 3.15 38.42 -3.93
CA TYR A 629 2.39 37.72 -4.97
C TYR A 629 2.71 36.25 -4.90
N ALA A 630 1.72 35.41 -5.07
CA ALA A 630 1.92 33.98 -5.10
C ALA A 630 0.92 33.29 -6.04
N ARG A 631 1.31 32.13 -6.55
CA ARG A 631 0.42 31.22 -7.29
C ARG A 631 0.81 29.77 -7.06
N ILE A 632 -0.16 28.90 -7.10
CA ILE A 632 0.01 27.46 -7.03
C ILE A 632 0.39 26.93 -8.40
N VAL A 633 1.37 26.05 -8.47
CA VAL A 633 1.85 25.40 -9.68
C VAL A 633 1.76 23.89 -9.55
N ILE A 634 1.14 23.26 -10.53
CA ILE A 634 1.00 21.79 -10.59
C ILE A 634 1.85 21.32 -11.78
N PRO A 635 2.94 20.57 -11.56
CA PRO A 635 3.72 19.99 -12.63
C PRO A 635 2.99 18.78 -13.25
N GLU A 636 3.15 18.55 -14.55
CA GLU A 636 2.63 17.37 -15.23
C GLU A 636 3.28 16.08 -14.72
N GLU A 637 4.58 16.15 -14.43
CA GLU A 637 5.32 15.04 -13.86
C GLU A 637 5.52 15.23 -12.35
N PRO A 638 5.38 14.16 -11.55
CA PRO A 638 5.65 14.22 -10.13
C PRO A 638 7.10 14.64 -9.84
N LEU A 639 7.28 15.59 -8.92
CA LEU A 639 8.59 15.95 -8.41
C LEU A 639 9.01 14.88 -7.39
N LEU A 640 10.20 14.31 -7.55
CA LEU A 640 10.73 13.29 -6.65
C LEU A 640 11.82 13.88 -5.75
N TYR A 641 11.77 13.54 -4.47
CA TYR A 641 12.88 13.79 -3.56
C TYR A 641 14.03 12.82 -3.83
N GLU A 642 15.24 13.32 -3.95
CA GLU A 642 16.43 12.51 -4.06
C GLU A 642 16.94 12.16 -2.65
N ASN A 643 17.07 10.84 -2.36
CA ASN A 643 17.52 10.33 -1.06
C ASN A 643 16.72 10.83 0.17
N GLY A 644 15.45 11.18 0.00
CA GLY A 644 14.63 11.77 1.06
C GLY A 644 14.97 13.23 1.39
N ILE A 645 15.94 13.82 0.69
CA ILE A 645 16.44 15.17 0.94
C ILE A 645 16.74 15.85 -0.40
N GLY A 646 16.10 16.98 -0.62
CA GLY A 646 16.27 17.75 -1.85
C GLY A 646 15.28 17.41 -2.94
N ILE A 647 14.99 18.38 -3.78
CA ILE A 647 13.97 18.28 -4.83
C ILE A 647 14.66 18.25 -6.18
N ARG A 648 14.31 17.27 -7.01
CA ARG A 648 14.77 17.22 -8.39
C ARG A 648 14.12 18.30 -9.24
N LYS A 649 14.79 18.63 -10.34
CA LYS A 649 14.34 19.62 -11.34
C LYS A 649 12.90 19.36 -11.77
N VAL A 650 12.11 20.43 -11.88
CA VAL A 650 10.83 20.42 -12.58
C VAL A 650 11.10 20.20 -14.06
N ASN A 651 10.74 19.04 -14.56
CA ASN A 651 10.79 18.71 -15.98
C ASN A 651 9.37 18.70 -16.55
N GLY A 652 9.19 19.17 -17.78
CA GLY A 652 7.87 19.15 -18.44
C GLY A 652 7.02 20.42 -18.24
N ASN A 653 5.79 20.37 -18.73
CA ASN A 653 4.83 21.47 -18.62
C ASN A 653 4.30 21.61 -17.19
N VAL A 654 3.81 22.78 -16.87
CA VAL A 654 3.22 23.08 -15.56
C VAL A 654 1.91 23.83 -15.74
N ALA A 655 0.88 23.43 -15.01
CA ALA A 655 -0.35 24.21 -14.88
C ALA A 655 -0.14 25.27 -13.78
N ARG A 656 -0.45 26.53 -14.09
CA ARG A 656 -0.33 27.64 -13.16
C ARG A 656 -1.71 28.17 -12.79
N GLY A 657 -1.94 28.34 -11.50
CA GLY A 657 -3.14 28.96 -10.95
C GLY A 657 -3.13 30.48 -11.06
N GLU A 658 -4.23 31.06 -10.64
CA GLU A 658 -4.35 32.52 -10.55
C GLU A 658 -3.36 33.10 -9.56
N ILE A 659 -2.89 34.31 -9.84
CA ILE A 659 -2.03 35.08 -8.94
C ILE A 659 -2.90 35.67 -7.82
N PHE A 660 -2.54 35.41 -6.59
CA PHE A 660 -3.13 36.05 -5.42
C PHE A 660 -2.07 36.90 -4.68
N ARG A 661 -2.54 37.99 -4.12
CA ARG A 661 -1.72 38.94 -3.38
C ARG A 661 -2.02 38.81 -1.88
N PHE A 662 -0.99 38.90 -1.05
CA PHE A 662 -1.15 38.95 0.41
C PHE A 662 -0.14 39.89 1.03
N THR A 663 -0.55 40.58 2.08
CA THR A 663 0.30 41.44 2.88
C THR A 663 0.70 40.72 4.16
N VAL A 664 1.93 40.84 4.57
CA VAL A 664 2.42 40.30 5.84
C VAL A 664 2.30 41.38 6.93
N PRO A 665 1.26 41.32 7.80
CA PRO A 665 1.08 42.33 8.81
C PRO A 665 2.17 42.30 9.88
N PRO A 666 2.40 43.38 10.63
CA PRO A 666 3.23 43.36 11.83
C PRO A 666 2.70 42.29 12.81
N TYR A 667 3.60 41.56 13.40
CA TYR A 667 3.24 40.53 14.37
C TYR A 667 3.04 41.15 15.76
N SER A 668 1.87 40.88 16.34
CA SER A 668 1.63 41.08 17.78
C SER A 668 1.42 39.73 18.44
N ALA A 669 2.23 39.35 19.41
CA ALA A 669 2.09 38.10 20.14
C ALA A 669 0.85 38.19 21.05
N ALA A 670 -0.22 37.53 20.67
CA ALA A 670 -1.30 37.23 21.59
C ALA A 670 -1.02 35.85 22.20
N HIS A 671 -0.42 35.77 23.35
CA HIS A 671 -0.20 34.52 24.08
C HIS A 671 -1.52 33.94 24.59
N ARG A 672 -2.32 33.37 23.67
CA ARG A 672 -3.65 32.85 24.02
C ARG A 672 -3.49 31.48 24.70
N LYS A 673 -4.37 31.24 25.67
CA LYS A 673 -4.62 29.90 26.20
C LYS A 673 -5.85 29.34 25.50
N LEU A 674 -5.64 28.26 24.79
CA LEU A 674 -6.65 27.57 23.97
C LEU A 674 -6.87 26.16 24.50
N PHE A 675 -8.07 25.65 24.36
CA PHE A 675 -8.46 24.37 24.96
C PHE A 675 -9.11 23.45 23.94
N VAL A 676 -8.78 22.16 24.07
CA VAL A 676 -9.42 21.07 23.33
C VAL A 676 -10.02 20.08 24.33
N ALA A 677 -11.24 19.65 24.09
CA ALA A 677 -11.93 18.66 24.91
C ALA A 677 -12.81 17.77 24.03
N GLN A 678 -12.98 16.50 24.41
CA GLN A 678 -13.81 15.54 23.64
C GLN A 678 -15.26 15.99 23.48
N ASN A 679 -15.80 16.68 24.49
CA ASN A 679 -17.15 17.27 24.49
C ASN A 679 -17.19 18.71 23.96
N GLY A 680 -16.11 19.21 23.36
CA GLY A 680 -16.03 20.54 22.77
C GLY A 680 -16.74 20.65 21.41
N SER A 681 -16.61 21.82 20.77
CA SER A 681 -17.14 22.08 19.43
C SER A 681 -16.13 22.84 18.58
N ASP A 682 -15.90 22.40 17.33
CA ASP A 682 -14.99 23.08 16.41
C ASP A 682 -15.55 24.41 15.88
N ALA A 683 -16.83 24.68 16.10
CA ALA A 683 -17.46 25.98 15.90
C ALA A 683 -17.22 26.98 17.06
N ALA A 684 -16.67 26.50 18.19
CA ALA A 684 -16.34 27.34 19.35
C ALA A 684 -15.06 28.16 19.09
N ASP A 685 -14.74 29.05 20.02
CA ASP A 685 -13.56 29.95 19.94
C ASP A 685 -12.27 29.33 20.52
N GLY A 686 -12.36 28.16 21.14
CA GLY A 686 -11.23 27.47 21.78
C GLY A 686 -10.89 28.00 23.18
N SER A 687 -11.73 28.87 23.78
CA SER A 687 -11.53 29.31 25.16
C SER A 687 -11.77 28.15 26.16
N GLU A 688 -11.40 28.38 27.44
CA GLU A 688 -11.54 27.35 28.47
C GLU A 688 -13.00 26.90 28.68
N LYS A 689 -13.95 27.83 28.55
CA LYS A 689 -15.40 27.56 28.69
C LYS A 689 -16.01 27.00 27.40
N ARG A 690 -15.40 27.25 26.25
CA ARG A 690 -15.86 26.83 24.92
C ARG A 690 -14.75 26.18 24.12
N PRO A 691 -14.25 25.00 24.59
CA PRO A 691 -13.13 24.32 23.97
C PRO A 691 -13.46 23.80 22.57
N TRP A 692 -12.45 23.68 21.73
CA TRP A 692 -12.54 22.94 20.48
C TRP A 692 -12.71 21.45 20.75
N ARG A 693 -13.30 20.75 19.78
CA ARG A 693 -13.50 19.30 19.88
C ARG A 693 -12.32 18.51 19.32
N THR A 694 -11.67 19.01 18.27
CA THR A 694 -10.68 18.21 17.54
C THR A 694 -9.27 18.79 17.65
N LEU A 695 -8.27 17.85 17.67
CA LEU A 695 -6.86 18.21 17.56
C LEU A 695 -6.56 18.87 16.21
N ALA A 696 -7.30 18.50 15.17
CA ALA A 696 -7.16 19.08 13.84
C ALA A 696 -7.54 20.57 13.83
N LYS A 697 -8.62 20.96 14.50
CA LYS A 697 -9.01 22.38 14.64
C LYS A 697 -7.92 23.17 15.36
N ALA A 698 -7.41 22.64 16.48
CA ALA A 698 -6.36 23.26 17.24
C ALA A 698 -5.05 23.39 16.41
N ALA A 699 -4.68 22.34 15.68
CA ALA A 699 -3.51 22.33 14.79
C ALA A 699 -3.57 23.40 13.71
N ALA A 700 -4.78 23.64 13.17
CA ALA A 700 -5.02 24.62 12.13
C ALA A 700 -5.09 26.07 12.67
N GLU A 701 -5.59 26.28 13.88
CA GLU A 701 -5.87 27.62 14.43
C GLU A 701 -4.78 28.19 15.32
N ALA A 702 -3.93 27.33 15.91
CA ALA A 702 -2.85 27.80 16.78
C ALA A 702 -1.88 28.73 16.04
N ARG A 703 -1.45 29.78 16.70
CA ARG A 703 -0.56 30.84 16.18
C ARG A 703 0.69 30.95 17.04
N PRO A 704 1.75 31.60 16.56
CA PRO A 704 2.95 31.83 17.38
C PRO A 704 2.59 32.46 18.74
N GLY A 705 3.11 31.87 19.81
CA GLY A 705 2.87 32.26 21.20
C GLY A 705 1.68 31.59 21.88
N ASP A 706 0.84 30.88 21.15
CA ASP A 706 -0.30 30.19 21.73
C ASP A 706 0.11 28.93 22.51
N THR A 707 -0.60 28.68 23.61
CA THR A 707 -0.56 27.40 24.32
C THR A 707 -1.94 26.73 24.21
N VAL A 708 -1.93 25.55 23.56
CA VAL A 708 -3.10 24.69 23.43
C VAL A 708 -3.08 23.64 24.53
N PHE A 709 -4.02 23.71 25.46
CA PHE A 709 -4.25 22.72 26.50
C PHE A 709 -5.22 21.67 26.01
N ILE A 710 -4.79 20.41 25.99
CA ILE A 710 -5.65 19.29 25.65
C ILE A 710 -6.13 18.67 26.97
N ARG A 711 -7.46 18.60 27.16
CA ARG A 711 -8.08 18.04 28.36
C ARG A 711 -7.96 16.52 28.41
N PRO A 712 -8.03 15.93 29.63
CA PRO A 712 -7.96 14.48 29.80
C PRO A 712 -8.95 13.72 28.91
N GLY A 713 -8.51 12.62 28.31
CA GLY A 713 -9.34 11.79 27.45
C GLY A 713 -8.55 10.95 26.45
N ILE A 714 -9.23 10.02 25.78
CA ILE A 714 -8.66 9.17 24.73
C ILE A 714 -9.03 9.75 23.37
N TYR A 715 -8.03 10.25 22.65
CA TYR A 715 -8.21 10.88 21.34
C TYR A 715 -7.79 9.93 20.23
N HIS A 716 -8.76 9.45 19.46
CA HIS A 716 -8.51 8.66 18.25
C HIS A 716 -8.19 9.56 17.05
N GLN A 717 -7.31 10.53 17.27
CA GLN A 717 -6.96 11.59 16.33
C GLN A 717 -5.43 11.74 16.28
N SER A 718 -4.92 12.24 15.15
CA SER A 718 -3.51 12.65 15.05
C SER A 718 -3.38 14.17 15.22
N LEU A 719 -2.35 14.60 15.92
CA LEU A 719 -1.98 16.02 16.03
C LEU A 719 -0.98 16.35 14.91
N VAL A 720 -1.41 17.16 13.95
CA VAL A 720 -0.59 17.60 12.81
C VAL A 720 -0.58 19.13 12.77
N PRO A 721 0.30 19.80 13.52
CA PRO A 721 0.40 21.26 13.51
C PRO A 721 0.60 21.81 12.10
N GLU A 722 -0.06 22.93 11.81
CA GLU A 722 -0.05 23.52 10.47
C GLU A 722 0.79 24.82 10.42
N ASN A 723 0.84 25.56 11.50
CA ASN A 723 1.49 26.86 11.56
C ASN A 723 2.83 26.78 12.31
N PRO A 724 3.85 27.50 11.87
CA PRO A 724 5.11 27.61 12.62
C PRO A 724 4.98 28.56 13.81
N GLY A 725 5.72 28.28 14.87
CA GLY A 725 5.98 29.26 15.92
C GLY A 725 7.08 30.26 15.53
N ARG A 726 7.62 31.05 16.50
CA ARG A 726 8.69 32.05 16.33
C ARG A 726 9.69 32.01 17.47
N PRO A 727 10.89 32.55 17.31
CA PRO A 727 11.79 32.82 18.44
C PRO A 727 11.05 33.61 19.53
N GLY A 728 11.10 33.16 20.77
CA GLY A 728 10.41 33.78 21.91
C GLY A 728 8.89 33.59 21.94
N ALA A 729 8.28 33.06 20.88
CA ALA A 729 6.82 32.80 20.78
C ALA A 729 6.54 31.43 20.13
N PRO A 730 6.97 30.31 20.72
CA PRO A 730 6.66 28.99 20.20
C PRO A 730 5.16 28.71 20.29
N ILE A 731 4.68 27.80 19.43
CA ILE A 731 3.36 27.20 19.62
C ILE A 731 3.51 25.98 20.52
N THR A 732 2.77 25.95 21.62
CA THR A 732 2.85 24.85 22.59
C THR A 732 1.58 24.04 22.58
N PHE A 733 1.68 22.73 22.30
CA PHE A 733 0.61 21.76 22.50
C PHE A 733 0.96 20.92 23.72
N ARG A 734 0.12 20.94 24.72
CA ARG A 734 0.37 20.19 25.95
C ARG A 734 -0.87 19.54 26.53
N ALA A 735 -0.67 18.41 27.17
CA ALA A 735 -1.70 17.86 28.03
C ALA A 735 -1.97 18.83 29.18
N GLU A 736 -3.24 19.07 29.49
CA GLU A 736 -3.62 19.89 30.66
C GLU A 736 -3.10 19.25 31.95
N ILE A 737 -3.25 17.93 32.06
CA ILE A 737 -2.66 17.09 33.10
C ILE A 737 -1.77 16.06 32.41
N PRO A 738 -0.45 16.06 32.62
CA PRO A 738 0.45 15.12 31.99
C PRO A 738 0.06 13.65 32.25
N GLY A 739 0.08 12.81 31.19
CA GLY A 739 -0.27 11.41 31.28
C GLY A 739 -1.75 11.07 31.14
N THR A 740 -2.64 12.08 31.11
CA THR A 740 -4.09 11.83 30.99
C THR A 740 -4.65 12.05 29.59
N VAL A 741 -3.85 12.62 28.69
CA VAL A 741 -4.20 12.79 27.28
C VAL A 741 -3.58 11.68 26.47
N ILE A 742 -4.42 10.76 26.05
CA ILE A 742 -4.00 9.55 25.34
C ILE A 742 -4.33 9.71 23.86
N LEU A 743 -3.31 9.78 23.02
CA LEU A 743 -3.46 9.63 21.59
C LEU A 743 -3.43 8.14 21.26
N ASP A 744 -4.55 7.59 20.87
CA ASP A 744 -4.74 6.16 20.63
C ASP A 744 -4.93 5.88 19.14
N GLY A 745 -3.98 5.14 18.57
CA GLY A 745 -4.03 4.70 17.18
C GLY A 745 -4.87 3.43 16.99
N SER A 746 -5.88 3.19 17.85
CA SER A 746 -6.69 1.98 17.87
C SER A 746 -7.16 1.57 16.47
N ASN A 747 -7.23 0.27 16.27
CA ASN A 747 -7.37 -0.37 14.97
C ASN A 747 -6.18 -0.16 14.01
N TYR A 748 -5.08 0.44 14.49
CA TYR A 748 -3.82 0.58 13.74
C TYR A 748 -3.97 1.28 12.38
N LEU A 749 -5.03 2.04 12.18
CA LEU A 749 -5.32 2.77 10.95
C LEU A 749 -4.53 4.08 10.84
N ARG A 750 -4.07 4.60 11.98
CA ARG A 750 -3.27 5.83 12.02
C ARG A 750 -1.78 5.50 11.99
N PRO A 751 -1.05 6.05 11.03
CA PRO A 751 0.39 5.79 10.90
C PRO A 751 1.22 6.46 11.99
N GLY A 752 0.73 7.55 12.59
CA GLY A 752 1.38 8.27 13.68
C GLY A 752 0.42 9.12 14.50
N GLY A 753 0.75 9.37 15.75
CA GLY A 753 -0.03 10.19 16.66
C GLY A 753 0.27 11.68 16.51
N ILE A 754 1.55 12.03 16.32
CA ILE A 754 2.00 13.42 16.12
C ILE A 754 2.92 13.48 14.91
N CYS A 755 2.64 14.40 13.98
CA CYS A 755 3.47 14.63 12.80
C CYS A 755 3.78 16.12 12.65
N ILE A 756 5.08 16.45 12.74
CA ILE A 756 5.60 17.81 12.52
C ILE A 756 6.48 17.78 11.29
N GLN A 757 6.14 18.58 10.29
CA GLN A 757 6.87 18.65 9.05
C GLN A 757 6.97 20.08 8.54
N ASN A 758 8.21 20.49 8.18
CA ASN A 758 8.53 21.85 7.71
C ASN A 758 8.00 22.94 8.66
N LEU A 759 8.21 22.75 9.95
CA LEU A 759 7.77 23.68 11.00
C LEU A 759 8.97 24.05 11.90
N GLU A 760 8.77 25.14 12.62
CA GLU A 760 9.73 25.56 13.61
C GLU A 760 9.05 26.13 14.86
N TYR A 761 9.79 26.09 15.97
CA TYR A 761 9.33 26.59 17.27
C TYR A 761 8.02 25.98 17.74
N ILE A 762 7.97 24.65 17.81
CA ILE A 762 6.84 23.88 18.34
C ILE A 762 7.27 23.13 19.60
N ASN A 763 6.50 23.25 20.65
CA ASN A 763 6.68 22.50 21.90
C ASN A 763 5.55 21.48 22.05
N LEU A 764 5.92 20.26 22.42
CA LEU A 764 5.01 19.14 22.70
C LEU A 764 5.26 18.64 24.11
N SER A 765 4.21 18.47 24.94
CA SER A 765 4.41 18.01 26.31
C SER A 765 3.24 17.22 26.89
N GLY A 766 3.56 16.16 27.63
CA GLY A 766 2.64 15.46 28.54
C GLY A 766 1.70 14.44 27.91
N PHE A 767 1.90 14.02 26.66
CA PHE A 767 1.06 13.07 25.94
C PHE A 767 1.42 11.62 26.23
N VAL A 768 0.41 10.75 26.20
CA VAL A 768 0.59 9.29 26.07
C VAL A 768 0.20 8.88 24.67
N LEU A 769 1.11 8.17 23.97
CA LEU A 769 0.84 7.64 22.64
C LEU A 769 0.89 6.11 22.70
N ARG A 770 -0.15 5.45 22.15
CA ARG A 770 -0.23 3.99 22.12
C ARG A 770 -1.00 3.46 20.91
N HIS A 771 -0.84 2.18 20.60
CA HIS A 771 -1.57 1.43 19.59
C HIS A 771 -1.45 1.96 18.16
N PHE A 772 -0.34 2.62 17.81
CA PHE A 772 -0.09 3.09 16.44
C PHE A 772 0.49 2.02 15.52
N ALA A 773 0.85 0.85 16.03
CA ALA A 773 1.37 -0.27 15.24
C ALA A 773 0.85 -1.63 15.72
N ASN A 774 0.85 -2.62 14.83
CA ASN A 774 0.37 -3.98 15.15
C ASN A 774 1.50 -4.88 15.65
N LYS A 775 1.21 -5.66 16.70
CA LYS A 775 2.13 -6.65 17.30
C LYS A 775 2.62 -7.75 16.34
N GLN A 776 1.88 -8.02 15.29
CA GLN A 776 2.16 -9.14 14.37
C GLN A 776 3.01 -8.75 13.16
N TYR A 777 3.30 -7.48 12.96
CA TYR A 777 3.98 -7.01 11.77
C TYR A 777 5.51 -6.92 11.98
N SER A 778 6.25 -7.66 11.16
CA SER A 778 7.72 -7.66 11.18
C SER A 778 8.31 -6.74 10.12
N CYS A 779 8.09 -5.44 10.18
CA CYS A 779 8.91 -4.50 9.45
C CYS A 779 10.32 -4.50 10.05
N ARG A 780 11.26 -5.13 9.38
CA ARG A 780 12.66 -5.04 9.76
C ARG A 780 13.19 -3.64 9.40
N GLY A 781 13.18 -2.75 10.41
CA GLY A 781 14.19 -1.71 10.54
C GLY A 781 14.33 -0.70 9.42
N GLY A 782 13.24 -0.14 8.93
CA GLY A 782 13.32 1.13 8.27
C GLY A 782 13.19 2.27 9.29
N MET A 783 13.83 3.42 9.05
CA MET A 783 13.64 4.67 9.82
C MET A 783 12.26 5.29 9.57
N ASP A 784 11.19 4.48 9.42
CA ASP A 784 10.14 4.78 8.49
C ASP A 784 8.84 5.15 9.14
N PHE A 785 8.63 4.66 10.36
CA PHE A 785 7.37 4.84 11.08
C PHE A 785 7.63 5.22 12.51
N GLY A 786 7.21 6.42 12.89
CA GLY A 786 7.24 6.92 14.26
C GLY A 786 5.84 7.18 14.79
N MET A 787 5.62 6.91 16.07
CA MET A 787 4.42 7.41 16.76
C MET A 787 4.45 8.93 16.79
N ILE A 788 5.65 9.50 16.96
CA ILE A 788 5.95 10.91 16.72
C ILE A 788 6.94 11.00 15.58
N GLN A 789 6.68 11.87 14.61
CA GLN A 789 7.52 12.13 13.46
C GLN A 789 7.87 13.60 13.38
N LEU A 790 9.16 13.89 13.34
CA LEU A 790 9.71 15.21 13.10
C LEU A 790 10.49 15.17 11.79
N ARG A 791 10.11 16.02 10.82
CA ARG A 791 10.74 16.07 9.50
C ARG A 791 10.97 17.50 9.05
N ASP A 792 12.11 17.75 8.42
CA ASP A 792 12.42 19.04 7.79
C ASP A 792 12.13 20.23 8.71
N SER A 793 12.32 20.05 10.01
CA SER A 793 11.84 20.97 11.05
C SER A 793 12.99 21.41 11.97
N ARG A 794 12.81 22.52 12.65
CA ARG A 794 13.81 23.06 13.54
C ARG A 794 13.20 23.69 14.79
N HIS A 795 14.00 23.73 15.88
CA HIS A 795 13.57 24.28 17.17
C HIS A 795 12.30 23.61 17.71
N ILE A 796 12.28 22.27 17.71
CA ILE A 796 11.19 21.48 18.26
C ILE A 796 11.58 20.91 19.61
N SER A 797 10.70 21.01 20.60
CA SER A 797 10.86 20.41 21.92
C SER A 797 9.79 19.35 22.17
N LEU A 798 10.23 18.18 22.61
CA LEU A 798 9.38 17.06 23.03
C LEU A 798 9.72 16.71 24.47
N SER A 799 8.75 16.81 25.38
CA SER A 799 8.98 16.54 26.80
C SER A 799 7.80 15.89 27.51
N GLN A 800 8.07 15.16 28.60
CA GLN A 800 7.06 14.60 29.50
C GLN A 800 6.07 13.65 28.80
N CYS A 801 6.45 13.04 27.68
CA CYS A 801 5.60 12.12 26.93
C CYS A 801 5.93 10.66 27.24
N VAL A 802 4.91 9.80 27.18
CA VAL A 802 5.06 8.35 27.25
C VAL A 802 4.65 7.77 25.89
N LEU A 803 5.60 7.09 25.24
CA LEU A 803 5.40 6.49 23.93
C LEU A 803 5.44 4.96 24.06
N ASP A 804 4.27 4.34 24.06
CA ASP A 804 4.14 2.88 24.20
C ASP A 804 4.11 2.19 22.84
N GLY A 805 5.23 1.64 22.44
CA GLY A 805 5.37 0.83 21.23
C GLY A 805 4.67 -0.53 21.32
N ASN A 806 4.11 -0.90 22.47
CA ASN A 806 3.32 -2.11 22.70
C ASN A 806 3.98 -3.41 22.20
N GLY A 807 5.31 -3.51 22.32
CA GLY A 807 6.07 -4.66 21.81
C GLY A 807 6.03 -4.82 20.28
N THR A 808 5.68 -3.78 19.56
CA THR A 808 5.52 -3.79 18.10
C THR A 808 6.77 -3.33 17.37
N TYR A 809 6.76 -3.49 16.05
CA TYR A 809 7.88 -3.09 15.18
C TYR A 809 7.85 -1.60 14.79
N GLN A 810 7.12 -0.75 15.48
CA GLN A 810 7.10 0.69 15.26
C GLN A 810 8.19 1.40 16.06
N ASN A 811 8.81 2.44 15.48
CA ASN A 811 9.69 3.35 16.20
C ASN A 811 8.85 4.36 17.00
N PRO A 812 9.03 4.52 18.30
CA PRO A 812 8.36 5.56 19.07
C PRO A 812 8.60 6.98 18.53
N LEU A 813 9.86 7.34 18.29
CA LEU A 813 10.23 8.66 17.76
C LEU A 813 11.12 8.55 16.52
N VAL A 814 10.76 9.29 15.46
CA VAL A 814 11.54 9.42 14.23
C VAL A 814 11.88 10.89 13.98
N ILE A 815 13.16 11.20 13.75
CA ILE A 815 13.67 12.55 13.50
C ILE A 815 14.50 12.54 12.22
N VAL A 816 14.04 13.23 11.17
CA VAL A 816 14.72 13.24 9.87
C VAL A 816 14.88 14.66 9.35
N ASN A 817 16.12 15.02 8.97
CA ASN A 817 16.47 16.33 8.42
C ASN A 817 16.02 17.50 9.32
N CYS A 818 16.16 17.33 10.63
CA CYS A 818 15.77 18.32 11.63
C CYS A 818 16.99 19.02 12.25
N HIS A 819 16.78 20.20 12.86
CA HIS A 819 17.85 20.97 13.48
C HIS A 819 17.41 21.61 14.79
N ASN A 820 18.27 21.62 15.81
CA ASN A 820 17.96 22.13 17.16
C ASN A 820 16.71 21.46 17.77
N ILE A 821 16.76 20.13 17.89
CA ILE A 821 15.69 19.33 18.47
C ILE A 821 16.05 18.98 19.91
N SER A 822 15.11 19.16 20.83
CA SER A 822 15.22 18.77 22.25
C SER A 822 14.23 17.66 22.57
N VAL A 823 14.76 16.56 23.09
CA VAL A 823 13.98 15.37 23.52
C VAL A 823 14.32 15.12 24.98
N THR A 824 13.45 15.55 25.91
CA THR A 824 13.76 15.56 27.32
C THR A 824 12.64 14.97 28.17
N ASP A 825 13.02 14.21 29.20
CA ASP A 825 12.08 13.68 30.19
C ASP A 825 10.95 12.84 29.59
N ASN A 826 11.25 12.05 28.55
CA ASN A 826 10.26 11.15 27.92
C ASN A 826 10.52 9.71 28.30
N VAL A 827 9.46 8.90 28.22
CA VAL A 827 9.51 7.45 28.40
C VAL A 827 9.17 6.77 27.11
N PHE A 828 10.07 5.93 26.61
CA PHE A 828 9.90 5.10 25.42
C PHE A 828 9.75 3.65 25.88
N LEU A 829 8.55 3.10 25.78
CA LEU A 829 8.24 1.73 26.16
C LEU A 829 8.23 0.85 24.93
N SER A 830 9.11 -0.15 24.89
CA SER A 830 9.21 -1.11 23.78
C SER A 830 9.31 -0.43 22.39
N GLY A 831 8.87 -1.10 21.32
CA GLY A 831 9.05 -0.61 19.94
C GLY A 831 10.36 -1.08 19.32
N VAL A 832 10.59 -0.79 18.03
CA VAL A 832 11.79 -1.27 17.31
C VAL A 832 13.04 -0.52 17.74
N THR A 833 13.01 0.80 17.62
CA THR A 833 14.06 1.71 18.03
C THR A 833 13.40 2.89 18.73
N SER A 834 13.78 3.16 19.97
CA SER A 834 13.14 4.22 20.76
C SER A 834 13.27 5.58 20.09
N ILE A 835 14.48 5.93 19.62
CA ILE A 835 14.75 7.14 18.86
C ILE A 835 15.52 6.78 17.58
N SER A 836 14.94 7.04 16.43
CA SER A 836 15.55 6.81 15.12
C SER A 836 15.72 8.13 14.38
N GLY A 837 16.88 8.36 13.74
CA GLY A 837 17.14 9.61 13.04
C GLY A 837 18.14 9.52 11.92
N ALA A 838 18.06 10.49 11.00
CA ALA A 838 19.03 10.68 9.92
C ALA A 838 19.05 12.13 9.44
N TYR A 839 20.24 12.56 8.98
CA TYR A 839 20.48 13.88 8.37
C TYR A 839 20.17 15.08 9.28
N ASN A 840 20.21 14.85 10.58
CA ASN A 840 19.89 15.88 11.55
C ASN A 840 21.09 16.78 11.80
N GLY A 841 20.80 18.01 12.26
CA GLY A 841 21.75 18.93 12.83
C GLY A 841 21.90 18.71 14.36
N ASN A 842 21.73 19.77 15.15
CA ASN A 842 21.91 19.68 16.61
C ASN A 842 20.73 18.93 17.25
N LEU A 843 21.04 17.92 18.07
CA LEU A 843 20.08 17.14 18.85
C LEU A 843 20.51 17.14 20.33
N ALA A 844 19.56 17.36 21.23
CA ALA A 844 19.72 17.18 22.66
C ALA A 844 18.76 16.10 23.18
N ILE A 845 19.29 14.97 23.64
CA ILE A 845 18.54 13.82 24.15
C ILE A 845 18.92 13.67 25.63
N PHE A 846 18.06 14.16 26.50
CA PHE A 846 18.38 14.35 27.91
C PHE A 846 17.32 13.74 28.83
N ARG A 847 17.74 13.03 29.89
CA ARG A 847 16.85 12.48 30.92
C ARG A 847 15.65 11.72 30.35
N ASN A 848 15.88 10.89 29.34
CA ASN A 848 14.81 10.00 28.85
C ASN A 848 15.02 8.60 29.41
N THR A 849 13.92 7.87 29.55
CA THR A 849 13.93 6.44 29.85
C THR A 849 13.59 5.64 28.58
N SER A 850 14.53 4.85 28.10
CA SER A 850 14.32 3.92 26.99
C SER A 850 14.24 2.50 27.55
N TYR A 851 13.02 1.96 27.59
CA TYR A 851 12.69 0.72 28.25
C TYR A 851 12.43 -0.39 27.24
N VAL A 852 13.33 -1.35 27.20
CA VAL A 852 13.25 -2.61 26.45
C VAL A 852 12.84 -2.46 24.97
N PRO A 853 13.60 -1.72 24.16
CA PRO A 853 13.34 -1.71 22.71
C PRO A 853 13.65 -3.07 22.09
N LEU A 854 12.98 -3.39 20.98
CA LEU A 854 13.18 -4.65 20.26
C LEU A 854 14.56 -4.79 19.63
N ILE A 855 15.13 -3.65 19.14
CA ILE A 855 16.39 -3.67 18.40
C ILE A 855 17.39 -2.64 18.93
N ARG A 856 16.99 -1.37 19.19
CA ARG A 856 17.94 -0.30 19.55
C ARG A 856 17.31 0.72 20.49
N HIS A 857 18.10 1.27 21.38
CA HIS A 857 17.71 2.45 22.14
C HIS A 857 17.71 3.69 21.26
N ILE A 858 18.81 3.93 20.56
CA ILE A 858 18.98 5.07 19.66
C ILE A 858 19.69 4.61 18.38
N SER A 859 19.28 5.15 17.23
CA SER A 859 19.91 4.91 15.95
C SER A 859 20.07 6.25 15.19
N LEU A 860 21.29 6.78 15.14
CA LEU A 860 21.66 8.04 14.50
C LEU A 860 22.90 7.80 13.63
N GLN A 861 22.72 7.41 12.37
CA GLN A 861 23.81 6.90 11.54
C GLN A 861 24.28 7.85 10.44
N LYS A 862 23.46 8.80 10.05
CA LYS A 862 23.68 9.66 8.87
C LYS A 862 23.48 11.14 9.24
N GLU A 863 23.97 11.55 10.40
CA GLU A 863 23.82 12.93 10.82
C GLU A 863 24.75 13.86 10.03
N ARG A 864 24.44 15.15 10.00
CA ARG A 864 25.28 16.16 9.32
C ARG A 864 26.64 16.21 9.94
N LYS A 865 27.68 16.54 9.16
CA LYS A 865 29.05 16.61 9.63
C LYS A 865 29.28 17.68 10.73
N ASP A 866 28.49 18.74 10.70
CA ASP A 866 28.49 19.85 11.64
C ASP A 866 27.54 19.66 12.84
N ALA A 867 26.80 18.54 12.85
CA ALA A 867 25.82 18.25 13.90
C ALA A 867 26.50 18.05 15.27
N LYS A 868 25.92 18.67 16.31
CA LYS A 868 26.23 18.40 17.71
C LYS A 868 25.10 17.56 18.31
N VAL A 869 25.38 16.32 18.67
CA VAL A 869 24.42 15.40 19.23
C VAL A 869 24.78 15.06 20.65
N ALA A 870 24.03 15.59 21.62
CA ALA A 870 24.23 15.32 23.04
C ALA A 870 23.22 14.25 23.55
N ILE A 871 23.73 13.20 24.19
CA ILE A 871 22.97 12.08 24.76
C ILE A 871 23.43 11.88 26.19
N ARG A 872 22.75 12.52 27.15
CA ARG A 872 23.18 12.53 28.55
C ARG A 872 22.05 12.28 29.54
N LYS A 873 22.42 11.73 30.70
CA LYS A 873 21.50 11.47 31.83
C LYS A 873 20.28 10.61 31.48
N ASN A 874 20.37 9.84 30.41
CA ASN A 874 19.29 8.91 30.04
C ASN A 874 19.42 7.60 30.82
N LEU A 875 18.30 6.90 30.99
CA LEU A 875 18.26 5.53 31.47
C LEU A 875 17.97 4.59 30.30
N PHE A 876 18.86 3.65 30.06
CA PHE A 876 18.71 2.62 29.03
C PHE A 876 18.54 1.25 29.68
N VAL A 877 17.36 0.65 29.49
CA VAL A 877 17.01 -0.66 30.06
C VAL A 877 16.96 -1.70 28.97
N ALA A 878 17.90 -2.62 28.98
CA ALA A 878 17.98 -3.74 28.05
C ALA A 878 17.68 -5.06 28.75
N LEU A 879 16.86 -5.91 28.13
CA LEU A 879 16.56 -7.26 28.61
C LEU A 879 16.96 -8.31 27.59
N THR A 880 17.34 -9.49 28.06
CA THR A 880 17.64 -10.66 27.25
C THR A 880 16.43 -11.11 26.45
N ARG A 881 16.62 -11.34 25.18
CA ARG A 881 15.70 -12.17 24.40
C ARG A 881 16.34 -13.48 24.00
N ALA A 882 15.56 -14.54 24.11
CA ALA A 882 15.91 -15.88 23.66
C ALA A 882 16.65 -15.92 22.32
N LYS A 883 17.57 -16.85 22.18
CA LYS A 883 18.59 -17.15 21.16
C LYS A 883 18.37 -16.75 19.68
N THR A 884 17.20 -16.29 19.28
CA THR A 884 16.84 -16.02 17.86
C THR A 884 16.94 -14.57 17.43
N LEU A 885 17.07 -13.58 18.33
CA LEU A 885 17.15 -12.15 18.01
C LEU A 885 18.38 -11.46 18.62
N ALA A 886 19.52 -12.11 18.60
CA ALA A 886 20.77 -11.77 19.25
C ALA A 886 21.45 -10.45 18.79
N ARG A 887 20.70 -9.38 18.42
CA ARG A 887 21.28 -8.11 17.95
C ARG A 887 20.68 -6.88 18.63
N THR A 888 20.22 -6.98 19.85
CA THR A 888 19.27 -6.06 20.47
C THR A 888 19.90 -5.11 21.49
N ALA A 889 19.23 -3.98 21.67
CA ALA A 889 19.41 -2.99 22.73
C ALA A 889 20.78 -2.26 22.77
N ARG A 890 21.15 -1.63 21.65
CA ARG A 890 22.35 -0.78 21.58
C ARG A 890 22.05 0.62 21.06
N ILE A 891 22.95 1.55 21.30
CA ILE A 891 23.01 2.81 20.58
C ILE A 891 23.85 2.61 19.33
N VAL A 892 23.34 3.05 18.18
CA VAL A 892 24.04 2.99 16.90
C VAL A 892 24.30 4.41 16.42
N LEU A 893 25.57 4.81 16.41
CA LEU A 893 26.07 6.10 15.95
C LEU A 893 27.09 5.87 14.84
N ASN A 894 27.33 6.87 13.99
CA ASN A 894 28.44 6.86 13.06
C ASN A 894 29.47 7.94 13.47
N PRO A 895 30.51 7.59 14.26
CA PRO A 895 31.49 8.54 14.76
C PRO A 895 32.27 9.26 13.66
N ARG A 896 32.27 8.76 12.42
CA ARG A 896 32.96 9.40 11.28
C ARG A 896 32.16 10.53 10.64
N GLN A 897 30.89 10.69 10.99
CA GLN A 897 29.96 11.62 10.35
C GLN A 897 29.24 12.58 11.29
N GLY A 898 29.56 12.61 12.56
CA GLY A 898 28.91 13.51 13.51
C GLY A 898 29.75 13.76 14.76
N ASN A 899 29.50 14.87 15.41
CA ASN A 899 30.10 15.23 16.69
C ASN A 899 29.16 14.78 17.80
N TYR A 900 29.45 13.63 18.40
CA TYR A 900 28.61 13.00 19.41
C TYR A 900 29.19 13.24 20.80
N ASP A 901 28.32 13.68 21.71
CA ASP A 901 28.58 13.80 23.14
C ASP A 901 27.70 12.79 23.87
N LEU A 902 28.11 11.53 23.87
CA LEU A 902 27.49 10.45 24.61
C LEU A 902 28.23 10.26 25.91
N ASP A 903 27.62 10.67 27.02
CA ASP A 903 28.26 10.55 28.34
C ASP A 903 27.26 10.72 29.49
N ASP A 904 27.64 10.29 30.69
CA ASP A 904 26.84 10.46 31.91
C ASP A 904 25.41 9.87 31.78
N ASN A 905 25.30 8.65 31.24
CA ASN A 905 24.04 7.89 31.13
C ASN A 905 24.03 6.69 32.10
N LEU A 906 22.87 6.20 32.40
CA LEU A 906 22.66 5.04 33.26
C LEU A 906 22.18 3.84 32.41
N TRP A 907 22.83 2.69 32.60
CA TRP A 907 22.57 1.49 31.84
C TRP A 907 22.19 0.33 32.77
N TYR A 908 21.11 -0.34 32.44
CA TYR A 908 20.75 -1.62 33.05
C TYR A 908 20.83 -2.73 32.00
N PHE A 909 21.59 -3.76 32.33
CA PHE A 909 21.65 -5.00 31.56
C PHE A 909 21.25 -6.16 32.45
N SER A 910 20.47 -7.12 31.90
CA SER A 910 20.22 -8.36 32.62
C SER A 910 21.54 -9.10 32.87
N PRO A 911 21.75 -9.68 34.05
CA PRO A 911 22.96 -10.43 34.38
C PRO A 911 23.31 -11.57 33.41
N GLU A 912 22.32 -12.05 32.66
CA GLU A 912 22.46 -13.18 31.73
C GLU A 912 22.84 -12.75 30.31
N ASP A 913 23.00 -11.43 30.03
CA ASP A 913 23.23 -10.93 28.69
C ASP A 913 24.67 -10.46 28.45
N PRO A 914 25.29 -10.80 27.29
CA PRO A 914 26.54 -10.20 26.90
C PRO A 914 26.36 -8.69 26.60
N TRP A 915 27.24 -7.89 27.11
CA TRP A 915 27.27 -6.43 27.04
C TRP A 915 27.24 -5.94 25.57
N ARG A 916 26.24 -5.14 25.17
CA ARG A 916 26.15 -4.52 23.86
C ARG A 916 25.86 -3.03 23.99
N TYR A 917 26.90 -2.26 24.05
CA TYR A 917 26.83 -0.86 24.39
C TYR A 917 26.62 0.08 23.19
N CYS A 918 27.55 0.13 22.26
CA CYS A 918 27.52 1.07 21.13
C CYS A 918 28.31 0.53 19.93
N GLY A 919 27.86 0.84 18.69
CA GLY A 919 28.63 0.47 17.50
C GLY A 919 28.00 0.96 16.19
N GLY A 920 28.85 1.22 15.17
CA GLY A 920 28.41 1.51 13.80
C GLY A 920 28.10 0.24 12.99
N GLU A 921 27.39 0.37 11.87
CA GLU A 921 27.28 -0.72 10.90
C GLU A 921 28.68 -0.96 10.27
N GLY A 922 29.22 -2.17 10.43
CA GLY A 922 30.38 -2.66 9.71
C GLY A 922 31.67 -2.78 10.49
N ASP A 923 31.96 -1.95 11.53
CA ASP A 923 33.28 -1.87 12.15
C ASP A 923 33.29 -1.81 13.70
N ALA A 924 32.19 -2.08 14.37
CA ALA A 924 32.22 -2.06 15.82
C ALA A 924 32.58 -3.44 16.37
N PRO A 925 33.64 -3.56 17.17
CA PRO A 925 33.88 -4.80 17.90
C PRO A 925 32.68 -5.08 18.79
N SER A 926 32.23 -6.32 18.82
CA SER A 926 31.30 -6.78 19.82
C SER A 926 31.90 -6.45 21.19
N LEU A 927 31.22 -5.60 21.94
CA LEU A 927 31.67 -5.25 23.28
C LEU A 927 31.24 -6.35 24.24
N ASP A 928 31.92 -7.47 24.20
CA ASP A 928 31.56 -8.69 24.93
C ASP A 928 32.07 -8.66 26.38
N SER A 929 32.75 -7.59 26.79
CA SER A 929 33.36 -7.49 28.11
C SER A 929 33.62 -6.04 28.55
N MET A 930 33.80 -5.85 29.86
CA MET A 930 34.25 -4.60 30.43
C MET A 930 35.59 -4.12 29.85
N ALA A 931 36.47 -5.03 29.45
CA ALA A 931 37.73 -4.69 28.79
C ALA A 931 37.47 -4.13 27.37
N GLY A 932 36.51 -4.64 26.65
CA GLY A 932 36.00 -4.13 25.36
C GLY A 932 35.44 -2.73 25.51
N LEU A 933 34.65 -2.47 26.54
CA LEU A 933 34.08 -1.17 26.84
C LEU A 933 35.18 -0.13 27.16
N LYS A 934 36.13 -0.47 28.00
CA LYS A 934 37.28 0.40 28.30
C LYS A 934 38.09 0.78 27.05
N ARG A 935 38.31 -0.18 26.12
CA ARG A 935 38.95 0.07 24.81
C ARG A 935 38.09 0.98 23.94
N PHE A 936 36.79 0.82 23.94
CA PHE A 936 35.86 1.68 23.19
C PHE A 936 35.94 3.13 23.72
N HIS A 937 35.82 3.34 25.02
CA HIS A 937 35.94 4.65 25.65
C HIS A 937 37.29 5.30 25.35
N ALA A 938 38.39 4.56 25.43
CA ALA A 938 39.72 5.05 25.11
C ALA A 938 39.85 5.47 23.62
N LYS A 939 39.24 4.74 22.70
CA LYS A 939 39.32 5.00 21.26
C LYS A 939 38.39 6.13 20.81
N THR A 940 37.20 6.26 21.38
CA THR A 940 36.17 7.17 20.90
C THR A 940 35.93 8.38 21.78
N GLY A 941 36.34 8.34 23.04
CA GLY A 941 36.00 9.36 24.03
C GLY A 941 34.55 9.31 24.54
N LEU A 942 33.71 8.42 23.97
CA LEU A 942 32.31 8.37 24.31
C LEU A 942 32.05 7.54 25.58
N GLY A 943 31.09 7.97 26.41
CA GLY A 943 30.52 7.22 27.53
C GLY A 943 31.48 7.01 28.71
N LYS A 944 32.49 7.86 28.91
CA LYS A 944 33.49 7.70 30.01
C LYS A 944 32.85 7.70 31.38
N ASN A 945 31.82 8.49 31.59
CA ASN A 945 31.12 8.65 32.86
C ASN A 945 29.78 7.87 32.92
N ASP A 946 29.50 7.05 31.91
CA ASP A 946 28.33 6.19 31.92
C ASP A 946 28.43 5.18 33.07
N ARG A 947 27.29 4.96 33.73
CA ARG A 947 27.21 4.04 34.88
C ARG A 947 26.37 2.82 34.53
N PHE A 948 26.73 1.69 35.05
CA PHE A 948 26.05 0.42 34.86
C PHE A 948 25.46 -0.04 36.19
N ILE A 949 24.17 -0.34 36.18
CA ILE A 949 23.43 -0.76 37.36
C ILE A 949 22.85 -2.17 37.16
N THR A 950 22.76 -2.92 38.23
CA THR A 950 22.27 -4.30 38.25
C THR A 950 20.87 -4.43 38.85
N ASP A 951 20.34 -3.34 39.39
CA ASP A 951 19.00 -3.28 39.97
C ASP A 951 18.27 -2.01 39.53
N ILE A 952 16.99 -2.12 39.21
CA ILE A 952 16.10 -1.02 38.85
C ILE A 952 14.84 -1.07 39.69
N THR A 953 14.58 0.01 40.41
CA THR A 953 13.30 0.21 41.09
C THR A 953 12.74 1.57 40.67
N PHE A 954 11.58 1.56 40.03
CA PHE A 954 10.81 2.77 39.78
C PHE A 954 9.95 3.11 41.00
N LYS A 955 9.75 4.41 41.27
CA LYS A 955 8.86 4.84 42.34
C LYS A 955 7.43 4.32 42.09
N GLY A 956 7.01 3.34 42.87
CA GLY A 956 5.65 2.78 42.87
C GLY A 956 5.42 1.52 42.04
N HIS A 957 6.42 1.00 41.31
CA HIS A 957 6.24 -0.22 40.53
C HIS A 957 7.49 -1.12 40.53
N HIS A 958 7.28 -2.41 40.70
CA HIS A 958 8.31 -3.40 40.44
C HIS A 958 8.52 -3.58 38.95
N PHE A 959 9.76 -3.84 38.57
CA PHE A 959 10.16 -4.16 37.19
C PHE A 959 9.34 -5.33 36.63
N ILE A 960 8.74 -5.15 35.45
CA ILE A 960 7.97 -6.18 34.77
C ILE A 960 8.60 -6.45 33.43
N ASP A 961 8.97 -7.69 33.19
CA ASP A 961 9.48 -8.17 31.93
C ASP A 961 8.41 -8.06 30.84
N PRO A 962 8.55 -7.17 29.85
CA PRO A 962 7.60 -7.05 28.75
C PRO A 962 7.50 -8.31 27.89
N MET A 963 8.39 -9.28 28.09
CA MET A 963 8.37 -10.57 27.42
C MET A 963 7.37 -11.56 28.02
N LYS A 964 6.98 -11.37 29.26
CA LYS A 964 5.84 -12.05 29.84
C LYS A 964 4.54 -11.39 29.36
N THR A 965 4.25 -11.59 28.07
CA THR A 965 3.23 -10.86 27.31
C THR A 965 1.86 -10.79 27.96
N LYS A 966 1.44 -11.82 28.70
CA LYS A 966 0.16 -11.82 29.43
C LYS A 966 0.22 -10.97 30.71
N GLU A 967 1.32 -11.01 31.43
CA GLU A 967 1.51 -10.23 32.66
C GLU A 967 1.78 -8.76 32.32
N TYR A 968 2.51 -8.49 31.24
CA TYR A 968 2.76 -7.12 30.74
C TYR A 968 1.48 -6.47 30.22
N ALA A 969 0.68 -7.20 29.41
CA ALA A 969 -0.63 -6.72 28.95
C ALA A 969 -1.57 -6.46 30.12
N LYS A 970 -1.66 -7.38 31.09
CA LYS A 970 -2.48 -7.23 32.30
C LYS A 970 -1.98 -6.09 33.18
N THR A 971 -0.69 -5.84 33.24
CA THR A 971 -0.12 -4.75 34.02
C THR A 971 -0.29 -3.42 33.29
N LEU A 972 -0.19 -3.39 31.96
CA LEU A 972 -0.55 -2.21 31.18
C LEU A 972 -2.06 -1.94 31.25
N GLU A 973 -2.93 -2.95 31.24
CA GLU A 973 -4.35 -2.82 31.51
C GLU A 973 -4.62 -2.25 32.89
N ASN A 974 -3.95 -2.74 33.92
CA ASN A 974 -4.04 -2.21 35.29
C ASN A 974 -3.41 -0.81 35.42
N LEU A 975 -2.37 -0.48 34.64
CA LEU A 975 -1.80 0.86 34.57
C LEU A 975 -2.65 1.81 33.72
N THR A 976 -3.54 1.28 32.86
CA THR A 976 -4.47 2.07 32.05
C THR A 976 -5.75 2.47 32.81
N GLU A 977 -6.02 1.90 33.94
CA GLU A 977 -7.03 2.38 34.88
C GLU A 977 -6.58 3.65 35.63
N GLY A 978 -5.29 4.01 35.55
CA GLY A 978 -4.69 5.22 36.06
C GLY A 978 -3.90 6.00 35.00
N PRO A 979 -3.59 7.29 35.19
CA PRO A 979 -2.81 8.06 34.21
C PRO A 979 -1.39 7.55 34.11
N LEU A 980 -1.01 7.00 32.97
CA LEU A 980 0.36 6.65 32.61
C LEU A 980 1.16 7.95 32.42
N SER A 981 1.95 8.33 33.42
CA SER A 981 2.75 9.56 33.36
C SER A 981 4.25 9.24 33.54
N VAL A 982 5.07 10.21 33.18
CA VAL A 982 6.53 10.12 33.44
C VAL A 982 6.82 9.84 34.92
N LYS A 983 5.97 10.32 35.84
CA LYS A 983 6.07 10.07 37.26
C LYS A 983 6.06 8.59 37.63
N THR A 984 5.37 7.76 36.85
CA THR A 984 5.31 6.30 37.02
C THR A 984 6.67 5.65 36.80
N PHE A 985 7.54 6.24 36.01
CA PHE A 985 8.86 5.74 35.62
C PHE A 985 10.01 6.51 36.27
N GLU A 986 9.76 7.26 37.32
CA GLU A 986 10.80 7.95 38.09
C GLU A 986 11.67 6.92 38.82
N LEU A 987 12.98 6.97 38.56
CA LEU A 987 13.94 6.00 39.08
C LEU A 987 14.25 6.27 40.55
N SER A 988 14.16 5.26 41.39
CA SER A 988 14.56 5.32 42.79
C SER A 988 16.09 5.20 42.92
N GLY A 989 16.70 6.03 43.79
CA GLY A 989 18.14 5.94 44.09
C GLY A 989 19.09 6.67 43.12
N PHE A 990 18.56 7.15 41.95
CA PHE A 990 19.38 7.86 40.97
C PHE A 990 18.69 9.15 40.51
N PRO A 991 18.63 10.20 41.37
CA PRO A 991 17.98 11.45 41.03
C PRO A 991 18.65 12.12 39.82
N GLY A 992 17.86 12.62 38.89
CA GLY A 992 18.33 13.32 37.69
C GLY A 992 18.73 12.42 36.53
N TYR A 993 18.56 11.09 36.63
CA TYR A 993 18.70 10.12 35.54
C TYR A 993 17.33 9.56 35.09
N GLY A 994 17.23 9.30 33.78
CA GLY A 994 15.95 8.88 33.20
C GLY A 994 14.91 10.00 33.19
N ALA A 995 13.69 9.68 32.80
CA ALA A 995 12.60 10.66 32.72
C ALA A 995 12.19 11.15 34.12
N CYS A 996 12.24 12.46 34.33
CA CYS A 996 11.86 13.12 35.58
C CYS A 996 10.53 13.88 35.39
N PRO A 997 9.59 13.79 36.33
CA PRO A 997 8.39 14.60 36.27
C PRO A 997 8.75 16.10 36.36
N ALA A 998 7.98 16.95 35.67
CA ALA A 998 8.11 18.37 35.87
C ALA A 998 7.82 18.69 37.34
N GLU A 999 8.71 19.43 38.00
CA GLU A 999 8.42 19.98 39.33
C GLU A 999 7.13 20.80 39.20
N THR A 1000 6.12 20.42 39.96
CA THR A 1000 4.98 21.30 40.20
C THR A 1000 5.52 22.52 40.95
N THR A 1001 5.75 23.60 40.22
CA THR A 1001 5.93 24.92 40.83
C THR A 1001 4.61 25.34 41.48
N ALA A 1002 4.29 24.70 42.61
CA ALA A 1002 3.46 25.26 43.64
C ALA A 1002 4.40 26.12 44.49
N ASN A 1003 4.45 27.41 44.21
CA ASN A 1003 4.54 28.57 45.09
C ASN A 1003 5.28 29.68 44.38
N GLY A 1004 4.50 30.66 43.97
CA GLY A 1004 5.01 32.02 43.94
C GLY A 1004 5.29 32.44 45.39
N GLY A 1005 6.53 32.80 45.63
CA GLY A 1005 6.91 33.39 46.91
C GLY A 1005 8.39 33.54 47.07
N LYS A 1006 8.91 34.71 46.71
CA LYS A 1006 10.05 35.42 47.31
C LYS A 1006 11.41 34.69 47.35
N LYS A 1007 12.26 34.92 46.43
CA LYS A 1007 13.43 35.81 46.53
C LYS A 1007 14.16 35.86 45.18
#